data_a20465cf40bdc6fd051f4ac5c0803549
#
_entry.id   a20465cf40bdc6fd051f4ac5c0803549
#
_cell.length_a   1.000
_cell.length_b   1.000
_cell.length_c   1.000
_cell.angle_alpha   90.00
_cell.angle_beta   90.00
_cell.angle_gamma   90.00
#
_symmetry.space_group_name_H-M   'P 1'
#
loop_
_entity.id
_entity.type
_entity.pdbx_description
1 polymer ?
#
loop_
_entity_poly.entity_id
_entity_poly.type
_entity_poly.pdbx_seq_one_letter_code
_entity_poly.pdbx_strand_id
1 'polypeptide(L)'
;MPNSAACVGVRPKRLDIFILKSFLLLLAGTFFICLFILIMNILWRYVEDLVGKGLSVGVITKFFYYSALTLVPTALPLAVLLASLITFGNFGENYELIAMKTAGISLLRVMRPLTILCVIMAGVSFYFQNYTVPNATKHLYSLAYSMQQKSPELDIPEGEFYDRISGYNLYVKKKDSGTGMLYGVTIYDLSHGFDDIHVIVADSGKLATTADQKHLYLHLYSGEQFENLQKQQFDRSDVPYRRESFMEKHLLIKFNSGFDLVDAELMSSQAGSKNMSQIKHSIDSLSARQDQQGLGNLDSYKSSGLGTYKLSKEDSTRLGASLLTYINIDSLYLTSTRTEQLDYRKKALDKISSQQSEFSLKSINMFNTDRVIRKHWIEWMKKISLSISILIFFFIGAPLGAIIRKGGLGVPVIVSVLTFILFYITSISGEKMFREGEWNMMGCWLSTIILFPLSAFFTIQANRDSTVFQWDAYKEFFRYWFGGRTRRNIQCKEVIIEEPDAVGCANMLGDLLAQIDVYRKETRWTVKHPNYYTLFFKDYVNESLANVSSYLEWVVNELGNSRNAVILDLINQMPVLKVFGMSAPFKSKIVNRIIGILLPLGVLFRIRALLFEKYVISSLDTIQKVSGRLIEYLQTGKITQ
;
A
#
# COMPACT_ATOMS: atom_id res chain seq x y z
N MET A 1 -32.91 -42.72 26.72
CA MET A 1 -33.26 -41.49 26.03
C MET A 1 -32.51 -41.45 24.73
N PRO A 2 -33.16 -41.47 23.58
CA PRO A 2 -32.47 -41.65 22.30
C PRO A 2 -31.97 -40.33 21.73
N ASN A 3 -30.69 -40.30 21.41
CA ASN A 3 -30.06 -39.30 20.58
C ASN A 3 -30.60 -39.37 19.14
N SER A 4 -31.50 -38.46 18.78
CA SER A 4 -31.83 -38.21 17.39
C SER A 4 -30.95 -37.05 16.89
N ALA A 5 -29.79 -37.37 16.40
CA ALA A 5 -29.03 -36.49 15.49
C ALA A 5 -29.83 -36.39 14.18
N ALA A 6 -30.86 -35.54 14.15
CA ALA A 6 -31.55 -35.17 12.95
C ALA A 6 -30.58 -34.39 12.06
N CYS A 7 -30.16 -35.00 10.94
CA CYS A 7 -29.63 -34.28 9.79
C CYS A 7 -30.67 -33.25 9.35
N VAL A 8 -30.58 -32.03 9.87
CA VAL A 8 -31.37 -30.89 9.42
C VAL A 8 -30.92 -30.55 8.03
N GLY A 9 -31.62 -31.09 7.05
CA GLY A 9 -31.50 -30.65 5.66
C GLY A 9 -31.77 -29.13 5.65
N VAL A 10 -30.68 -28.35 5.40
CA VAL A 10 -30.71 -26.90 5.33
C VAL A 10 -31.49 -26.49 4.07
N ARG A 11 -32.83 -26.52 4.13
CA ARG A 11 -33.63 -25.85 3.08
C ARG A 11 -33.43 -24.35 3.24
N PRO A 12 -32.93 -23.63 2.21
CA PRO A 12 -32.76 -22.19 2.27
C PRO A 12 -34.11 -21.54 2.53
N LYS A 13 -34.18 -20.72 3.60
CA LYS A 13 -35.40 -19.95 3.91
C LYS A 13 -35.57 -18.85 2.86
N ARG A 14 -36.80 -18.38 2.61
CA ARG A 14 -37.05 -17.28 1.66
C ARG A 14 -36.16 -16.05 1.88
N LEU A 15 -35.88 -15.73 3.15
CA LEU A 15 -34.98 -14.65 3.54
C LEU A 15 -33.56 -14.89 3.06
N ASP A 16 -33.02 -16.12 3.20
CA ASP A 16 -31.67 -16.47 2.78
C ASP A 16 -31.50 -16.30 1.24
N ILE A 17 -32.54 -16.70 0.48
CA ILE A 17 -32.59 -16.54 -0.98
C ILE A 17 -32.64 -15.05 -1.38
N PHE A 18 -33.44 -14.25 -0.68
CA PHE A 18 -33.52 -12.81 -0.93
C PHE A 18 -32.18 -12.12 -0.73
N ILE A 19 -31.50 -12.38 0.39
CA ILE A 19 -30.17 -11.83 0.70
C ILE A 19 -29.14 -12.27 -0.34
N LEU A 20 -29.18 -13.56 -0.70
CA LEU A 20 -28.24 -14.13 -1.68
C LEU A 20 -28.42 -13.52 -3.07
N LYS A 21 -29.67 -13.37 -3.53
CA LYS A 21 -29.99 -12.78 -4.84
C LYS A 21 -29.53 -11.31 -4.92
N SER A 22 -29.81 -10.52 -3.89
CA SER A 22 -29.39 -9.11 -3.81
C SER A 22 -27.88 -8.97 -3.84
N PHE A 23 -27.17 -9.82 -3.08
CA PHE A 23 -25.70 -9.80 -3.05
C PHE A 23 -25.07 -10.27 -4.36
N LEU A 24 -25.54 -11.38 -4.96
CA LEU A 24 -24.95 -11.94 -6.18
C LEU A 24 -25.06 -10.99 -7.38
N LEU A 25 -26.18 -10.27 -7.50
CA LEU A 25 -26.36 -9.29 -8.56
C LEU A 25 -25.32 -8.15 -8.44
N LEU A 26 -25.17 -7.63 -7.22
CA LEU A 26 -24.18 -6.58 -6.94
C LEU A 26 -22.75 -7.10 -7.07
N LEU A 27 -22.48 -8.33 -6.62
CA LEU A 27 -21.17 -8.95 -6.74
C LEU A 27 -20.75 -9.10 -8.21
N ALA A 28 -21.64 -9.53 -9.08
CA ALA A 28 -21.33 -9.65 -10.52
C ALA A 28 -20.95 -8.27 -11.09
N GLY A 29 -21.75 -7.23 -10.83
CA GLY A 29 -21.46 -5.87 -11.31
C GLY A 29 -20.15 -5.33 -10.75
N THR A 30 -19.94 -5.42 -9.44
CA THR A 30 -18.70 -4.92 -8.78
C THR A 30 -17.47 -5.70 -9.20
N PHE A 31 -17.60 -7.01 -9.48
CA PHE A 31 -16.50 -7.84 -9.95
C PHE A 31 -15.99 -7.36 -11.32
N PHE A 32 -16.90 -7.15 -12.28
CA PHE A 32 -16.50 -6.65 -13.61
C PHE A 32 -15.89 -5.24 -13.54
N ILE A 33 -16.42 -4.35 -12.69
CA ILE A 33 -15.85 -3.02 -12.48
C ILE A 33 -14.43 -3.12 -11.89
N CYS A 34 -14.25 -3.91 -10.84
CA CYS A 34 -12.94 -4.10 -10.22
C CYS A 34 -11.95 -4.74 -11.19
N LEU A 35 -12.36 -5.77 -11.92
CA LEU A 35 -11.53 -6.43 -12.93
C LEU A 35 -11.12 -5.46 -14.04
N PHE A 36 -12.04 -4.65 -14.54
CA PHE A 36 -11.77 -3.62 -15.54
C PHE A 36 -10.73 -2.61 -15.06
N ILE A 37 -10.86 -2.09 -13.82
CA ILE A 37 -9.90 -1.16 -13.23
C ILE A 37 -8.50 -1.78 -13.15
N LEU A 38 -8.42 -3.04 -12.72
CA LEU A 38 -7.14 -3.76 -12.63
C LEU A 38 -6.53 -4.06 -14.00
N ILE A 39 -7.34 -4.38 -15.01
CA ILE A 39 -6.87 -4.56 -16.40
C ILE A 39 -6.32 -3.25 -16.95
N MET A 40 -6.99 -2.10 -16.67
CA MET A 40 -6.51 -0.78 -17.09
C MET A 40 -5.14 -0.46 -16.48
N ASN A 41 -4.86 -0.87 -15.25
CA ASN A 41 -3.54 -0.75 -14.64
C ASN A 41 -2.47 -1.55 -15.40
N ILE A 42 -2.79 -2.78 -15.85
CA ILE A 42 -1.88 -3.57 -16.69
C ILE A 42 -1.70 -2.92 -18.06
N LEU A 43 -2.79 -2.48 -18.69
CA LEU A 43 -2.72 -1.80 -19.98
C LEU A 43 -1.77 -0.60 -19.93
N TRP A 44 -1.88 0.22 -18.89
CA TRP A 44 -1.00 1.37 -18.71
C TRP A 44 0.47 1.00 -18.59
N ARG A 45 0.76 -0.15 -17.99
CA ARG A 45 2.14 -0.67 -17.85
C ARG A 45 2.74 -1.15 -19.16
N TYR A 46 1.92 -1.71 -20.04
CA TYR A 46 2.36 -2.30 -21.31
C TYR A 46 1.95 -1.48 -22.53
N VAL A 47 1.53 -0.22 -22.36
CA VAL A 47 1.05 0.61 -23.47
C VAL A 47 2.12 0.81 -24.55
N GLU A 48 3.38 1.00 -24.15
CA GLU A 48 4.52 1.16 -25.05
C GLU A 48 4.79 -0.12 -25.87
N ASP A 49 4.58 -1.29 -25.27
CA ASP A 49 4.73 -2.57 -25.95
C ASP A 49 3.55 -2.92 -26.87
N LEU A 50 2.38 -2.34 -26.63
CA LEU A 50 1.15 -2.61 -27.37
C LEU A 50 0.93 -1.65 -28.55
N VAL A 51 1.31 -0.37 -28.39
CA VAL A 51 1.06 0.68 -29.38
C VAL A 51 2.26 0.84 -30.31
N GLY A 52 2.01 0.99 -31.61
CA GLY A 52 3.05 1.26 -32.60
C GLY A 52 3.82 0.06 -33.13
N LYS A 53 3.72 -1.11 -32.51
CA LYS A 53 4.46 -2.32 -32.95
C LYS A 53 3.73 -3.17 -34.02
N GLY A 54 2.59 -2.71 -34.55
CA GLY A 54 1.84 -3.44 -35.58
C GLY A 54 1.42 -4.86 -35.16
N LEU A 55 1.01 -5.03 -33.90
CA LEU A 55 0.53 -6.31 -33.36
C LEU A 55 -0.85 -6.64 -33.95
N SER A 56 -1.12 -7.93 -34.26
CA SER A 56 -2.45 -8.34 -34.67
C SER A 56 -3.46 -8.21 -33.52
N VAL A 57 -4.71 -7.86 -33.85
CA VAL A 57 -5.80 -7.75 -32.85
C VAL A 57 -5.95 -9.06 -32.06
N GLY A 58 -5.71 -10.21 -32.70
CA GLY A 58 -5.76 -11.52 -32.04
C GLY A 58 -4.71 -11.66 -30.91
N VAL A 59 -3.51 -11.14 -31.08
CA VAL A 59 -2.45 -11.15 -30.06
C VAL A 59 -2.83 -10.26 -28.88
N ILE A 60 -3.32 -9.05 -29.17
CA ILE A 60 -3.78 -8.10 -28.16
C ILE A 60 -4.93 -8.68 -27.33
N THR A 61 -5.91 -9.29 -27.99
CA THR A 61 -7.04 -9.95 -27.31
C THR A 61 -6.57 -11.11 -26.43
N LYS A 62 -5.64 -11.95 -26.89
CA LYS A 62 -5.05 -13.02 -26.07
C LYS A 62 -4.30 -12.45 -24.85
N PHE A 63 -3.56 -11.37 -25.03
CA PHE A 63 -2.87 -10.70 -23.93
C PHE A 63 -3.85 -10.21 -22.86
N PHE A 64 -4.95 -9.55 -23.24
CA PHE A 64 -5.98 -9.10 -22.29
C PHE A 64 -6.71 -10.27 -21.64
N TYR A 65 -6.99 -11.33 -22.38
CA TYR A 65 -7.62 -12.53 -21.84
C TYR A 65 -6.76 -13.19 -20.76
N TYR A 66 -5.48 -13.43 -21.02
CA TYR A 66 -4.59 -14.01 -20.00
C TYR A 66 -4.32 -13.04 -18.84
N SER A 67 -4.23 -11.73 -19.11
CA SER A 67 -4.15 -10.71 -18.05
C SER A 67 -5.38 -10.75 -17.16
N ALA A 68 -6.58 -10.80 -17.73
CA ALA A 68 -7.81 -10.90 -16.96
C ALA A 68 -7.82 -12.15 -16.07
N LEU A 69 -7.43 -13.31 -16.60
CA LEU A 69 -7.36 -14.55 -15.82
C LEU A 69 -6.39 -14.45 -14.63
N THR A 70 -5.24 -13.80 -14.80
CA THR A 70 -4.28 -13.61 -13.70
C THR A 70 -4.78 -12.66 -12.61
N LEU A 71 -5.67 -11.73 -12.96
CA LEU A 71 -6.21 -10.73 -12.07
C LEU A 71 -7.47 -11.16 -11.30
N VAL A 72 -8.19 -12.20 -11.77
CA VAL A 72 -9.42 -12.71 -11.13
C VAL A 72 -9.24 -12.90 -9.62
N PRO A 73 -8.19 -13.57 -9.11
CA PRO A 73 -8.06 -13.79 -7.66
C PRO A 73 -7.84 -12.52 -6.85
N THR A 74 -7.27 -11.48 -7.45
CA THR A 74 -7.06 -10.17 -6.79
C THR A 74 -8.33 -9.31 -6.86
N ALA A 75 -9.07 -9.39 -7.96
CA ALA A 75 -10.33 -8.67 -8.16
C ALA A 75 -11.45 -9.18 -7.23
N LEU A 76 -11.48 -10.49 -6.95
CA LEU A 76 -12.56 -11.14 -6.25
C LEU A 76 -12.72 -10.69 -4.78
N PRO A 77 -11.66 -10.59 -3.95
CA PRO A 77 -11.78 -10.03 -2.60
C PRO A 77 -12.27 -8.58 -2.60
N LEU A 78 -11.77 -7.75 -3.52
CA LEU A 78 -12.19 -6.35 -3.65
C LEU A 78 -13.67 -6.24 -4.05
N ALA A 79 -14.10 -7.06 -4.99
CA ALA A 79 -15.50 -7.12 -5.41
C ALA A 79 -16.43 -7.55 -4.27
N VAL A 80 -16.01 -8.53 -3.47
CA VAL A 80 -16.77 -9.00 -2.29
C VAL A 80 -16.87 -7.90 -1.23
N LEU A 81 -15.78 -7.15 -0.98
CA LEU A 81 -15.77 -6.01 -0.07
C LEU A 81 -16.80 -4.96 -0.51
N LEU A 82 -16.73 -4.55 -1.78
CA LEU A 82 -17.60 -3.51 -2.33
C LEU A 82 -19.06 -4.00 -2.39
N ALA A 83 -19.29 -5.21 -2.88
CA ALA A 83 -20.64 -5.82 -2.94
C ALA A 83 -21.28 -5.95 -1.55
N SER A 84 -20.52 -6.37 -0.54
CA SER A 84 -21.03 -6.50 0.82
C SER A 84 -21.35 -5.15 1.44
N LEU A 85 -20.47 -4.14 1.26
CA LEU A 85 -20.72 -2.77 1.70
C LEU A 85 -22.01 -2.20 1.10
N ILE A 86 -22.19 -2.34 -0.22
CA ILE A 86 -23.37 -1.83 -0.93
C ILE A 86 -24.62 -2.61 -0.50
N THR A 87 -24.56 -3.95 -0.45
CA THR A 87 -25.72 -4.78 -0.08
C THR A 87 -26.23 -4.44 1.31
N PHE A 88 -25.34 -4.43 2.31
CA PHE A 88 -25.73 -4.12 3.68
C PHE A 88 -26.03 -2.63 3.88
N GLY A 89 -25.39 -1.74 3.11
CA GLY A 89 -25.73 -0.32 3.05
C GLY A 89 -27.17 -0.09 2.57
N ASN A 90 -27.55 -0.74 1.46
CA ASN A 90 -28.90 -0.67 0.91
C ASN A 90 -29.94 -1.25 1.89
N PHE A 91 -29.64 -2.39 2.55
CA PHE A 91 -30.52 -2.93 3.59
C PHE A 91 -30.68 -1.96 4.77
N GLY A 92 -29.65 -1.20 5.11
CA GLY A 92 -29.67 -0.15 6.13
C GLY A 92 -30.50 1.07 5.72
N GLU A 93 -30.31 1.55 4.50
CA GLU A 93 -30.95 2.73 3.92
C GLU A 93 -32.45 2.50 3.70
N ASN A 94 -32.84 1.32 3.21
CA ASN A 94 -34.25 0.92 3.01
C ASN A 94 -34.95 0.44 4.29
N TYR A 95 -34.30 0.57 5.46
CA TYR A 95 -34.84 0.10 6.75
C TYR A 95 -35.09 -1.42 6.85
N GLU A 96 -34.71 -2.22 5.83
CA GLU A 96 -34.90 -3.68 5.82
C GLU A 96 -34.11 -4.35 6.94
N LEU A 97 -32.87 -3.88 7.20
CA LEU A 97 -32.02 -4.39 8.27
C LEU A 97 -32.66 -4.11 9.66
N ILE A 98 -33.27 -2.95 9.81
CA ILE A 98 -33.96 -2.58 11.05
C ILE A 98 -35.18 -3.48 11.24
N ALA A 99 -35.97 -3.68 10.18
CA ALA A 99 -37.14 -4.58 10.22
C ALA A 99 -36.75 -6.02 10.58
N MET A 100 -35.63 -6.53 10.06
CA MET A 100 -35.12 -7.85 10.45
C MET A 100 -34.71 -7.89 11.93
N LYS A 101 -34.04 -6.84 12.44
CA LYS A 101 -33.60 -6.75 13.85
C LYS A 101 -34.78 -6.64 14.81
N THR A 102 -35.82 -5.84 14.48
CA THR A 102 -37.05 -5.75 15.29
C THR A 102 -37.82 -7.06 15.32
N ALA A 103 -37.71 -7.88 14.25
CA ALA A 103 -38.25 -9.25 14.23
C ALA A 103 -37.36 -10.26 15.00
N GLY A 104 -36.31 -9.81 15.73
CA GLY A 104 -35.44 -10.67 16.53
C GLY A 104 -34.32 -11.37 15.75
N ILE A 105 -34.09 -11.01 14.48
CA ILE A 105 -33.04 -11.61 13.66
C ILE A 105 -31.72 -10.85 13.87
N SER A 106 -30.70 -11.51 14.41
CA SER A 106 -29.38 -10.90 14.62
C SER A 106 -28.66 -10.65 13.30
N LEU A 107 -27.76 -9.66 13.27
CA LEU A 107 -26.94 -9.35 12.10
C LEU A 107 -26.11 -10.57 11.63
N LEU A 108 -25.54 -11.34 12.55
CA LEU A 108 -24.80 -12.55 12.23
C LEU A 108 -25.67 -13.61 11.54
N ARG A 109 -26.97 -13.69 11.88
CA ARG A 109 -27.92 -14.58 11.19
C ARG A 109 -28.16 -14.13 9.75
N VAL A 110 -28.28 -12.82 9.52
CA VAL A 110 -28.40 -12.23 8.18
C VAL A 110 -27.13 -12.47 7.33
N MET A 111 -25.95 -12.37 7.94
CA MET A 111 -24.67 -12.61 7.27
C MET A 111 -24.42 -14.09 6.94
N ARG A 112 -25.00 -15.03 7.68
CA ARG A 112 -24.71 -16.48 7.57
C ARG A 112 -24.79 -17.05 6.15
N PRO A 113 -25.84 -16.83 5.33
CA PRO A 113 -25.90 -17.36 3.97
C PRO A 113 -24.77 -16.83 3.07
N LEU A 114 -24.41 -15.56 3.25
CA LEU A 114 -23.31 -14.94 2.50
C LEU A 114 -21.94 -15.43 2.97
N THR A 115 -21.78 -15.69 4.28
CA THR A 115 -20.54 -16.30 4.80
C THR A 115 -20.29 -17.67 4.15
N ILE A 116 -21.32 -18.50 4.04
CA ILE A 116 -21.22 -19.80 3.38
C ILE A 116 -20.83 -19.63 1.90
N LEU A 117 -21.48 -18.69 1.20
CA LEU A 117 -21.13 -18.35 -0.17
C LEU A 117 -19.66 -17.89 -0.29
N CYS A 118 -19.18 -17.00 0.59
CA CYS A 118 -17.82 -16.52 0.59
C CYS A 118 -16.80 -17.65 0.88
N VAL A 119 -17.13 -18.63 1.72
CA VAL A 119 -16.29 -19.83 1.94
C VAL A 119 -16.18 -20.64 0.65
N ILE A 120 -17.30 -20.86 -0.05
CA ILE A 120 -17.30 -21.57 -1.34
C ILE A 120 -16.44 -20.78 -2.36
N MET A 121 -16.63 -19.46 -2.44
CA MET A 121 -15.86 -18.59 -3.33
C MET A 121 -14.38 -18.61 -3.00
N ALA A 122 -13.99 -18.64 -1.72
CA ALA A 122 -12.60 -18.77 -1.30
C ALA A 122 -11.99 -20.10 -1.77
N GLY A 123 -12.75 -21.21 -1.67
CA GLY A 123 -12.33 -22.51 -2.22
C GLY A 123 -12.16 -22.51 -3.74
N VAL A 124 -13.11 -21.92 -4.46
CA VAL A 124 -13.05 -21.76 -5.92
C VAL A 124 -11.87 -20.86 -6.31
N SER A 125 -11.66 -19.75 -5.61
CA SER A 125 -10.53 -18.86 -5.83
C SER A 125 -9.19 -19.56 -5.61
N PHE A 126 -9.07 -20.36 -4.55
CA PHE A 126 -7.88 -21.17 -4.29
C PHE A 126 -7.59 -22.17 -5.42
N TYR A 127 -8.62 -22.91 -5.88
CA TYR A 127 -8.49 -23.80 -7.02
C TYR A 127 -8.04 -23.05 -8.28
N PHE A 128 -8.67 -21.93 -8.55
CA PHE A 128 -8.34 -21.08 -9.70
C PHE A 128 -6.90 -20.57 -9.66
N GLN A 129 -6.43 -20.11 -8.49
CA GLN A 129 -5.04 -19.68 -8.29
C GLN A 129 -4.02 -20.80 -8.43
N ASN A 130 -4.42 -22.04 -8.09
CA ASN A 130 -3.49 -23.18 -8.15
C ASN A 130 -3.34 -23.78 -9.56
N TYR A 131 -4.38 -23.71 -10.39
CA TYR A 131 -4.38 -24.36 -11.71
C TYR A 131 -4.49 -23.36 -12.87
N THR A 132 -5.44 -22.45 -12.83
CA THR A 132 -5.73 -21.55 -13.95
C THR A 132 -4.70 -20.42 -14.05
N VAL A 133 -4.40 -19.77 -12.95
CA VAL A 133 -3.46 -18.63 -12.91
C VAL A 133 -2.05 -19.02 -13.36
N PRO A 134 -1.43 -20.13 -12.93
CA PRO A 134 -0.11 -20.52 -13.41
C PRO A 134 -0.04 -20.67 -14.93
N ASN A 135 -1.02 -21.33 -15.53
CA ASN A 135 -1.08 -21.50 -16.97
C ASN A 135 -1.30 -20.17 -17.71
N ALA A 136 -2.20 -19.32 -17.19
CA ALA A 136 -2.42 -17.98 -17.74
C ALA A 136 -1.16 -17.12 -17.66
N THR A 137 -0.41 -17.21 -16.54
CA THR A 137 0.84 -16.47 -16.32
C THR A 137 1.95 -16.92 -17.29
N LYS A 138 2.08 -18.22 -17.59
CA LYS A 138 3.03 -18.71 -18.59
C LYS A 138 2.77 -18.07 -19.96
N HIS A 139 1.53 -18.11 -20.42
CA HIS A 139 1.15 -17.52 -21.71
C HIS A 139 1.27 -15.99 -21.71
N LEU A 140 0.95 -15.34 -20.60
CA LEU A 140 1.08 -13.90 -20.47
C LEU A 140 2.55 -13.45 -20.58
N TYR A 141 3.47 -14.14 -19.90
CA TYR A 141 4.91 -13.85 -19.98
C TYR A 141 5.48 -14.17 -21.36
N SER A 142 5.06 -15.28 -21.99
CA SER A 142 5.43 -15.61 -23.36
C SER A 142 5.01 -14.51 -24.33
N LEU A 143 3.75 -14.06 -24.24
CA LEU A 143 3.24 -12.96 -25.05
C LEU A 143 3.98 -11.64 -24.78
N ALA A 144 4.18 -11.27 -23.52
CA ALA A 144 4.87 -10.03 -23.16
C ALA A 144 6.31 -10.03 -23.69
N TYR A 145 7.03 -11.14 -23.54
CA TYR A 145 8.38 -11.30 -24.06
C TYR A 145 8.43 -11.23 -25.60
N SER A 146 7.49 -11.90 -26.27
CA SER A 146 7.40 -11.87 -27.75
C SER A 146 7.05 -10.47 -28.27
N MET A 147 6.20 -9.72 -27.54
CA MET A 147 5.87 -8.32 -27.89
C MET A 147 7.06 -7.38 -27.71
N GLN A 148 7.90 -7.60 -26.68
CA GLN A 148 9.11 -6.80 -26.47
C GLN A 148 10.16 -7.03 -27.57
N GLN A 149 10.23 -8.22 -28.13
CA GLN A 149 11.17 -8.54 -29.20
C GLN A 149 10.75 -8.05 -30.59
N LYS A 150 9.45 -7.66 -30.73
CA LYS A 150 8.95 -7.19 -32.02
C LYS A 150 9.37 -5.74 -32.31
N SER A 151 9.87 -5.50 -33.53
CA SER A 151 10.23 -4.18 -34.06
C SER A 151 11.30 -3.41 -33.26
N PRO A 152 12.54 -3.93 -33.18
CA PRO A 152 13.60 -3.28 -32.43
C PRO A 152 13.99 -1.89 -32.97
N GLU A 153 13.70 -1.60 -34.25
CA GLU A 153 13.92 -0.28 -34.83
C GLU A 153 13.09 0.84 -34.19
N LEU A 154 11.94 0.50 -33.58
CA LEU A 154 11.09 1.47 -32.88
C LEU A 154 11.54 1.74 -31.44
N ASP A 155 12.27 0.80 -30.85
CA ASP A 155 12.65 0.83 -29.44
C ASP A 155 14.10 1.32 -29.20
N ILE A 156 14.83 1.75 -30.24
CA ILE A 156 16.19 2.28 -30.09
C ILE A 156 16.12 3.65 -29.42
N PRO A 157 16.60 3.81 -28.18
CA PRO A 157 16.61 5.09 -27.47
C PRO A 157 17.65 6.03 -28.08
N GLU A 158 17.41 7.33 -28.01
CA GLU A 158 18.37 8.36 -28.37
C GLU A 158 19.37 8.59 -27.24
N GLY A 159 20.65 8.59 -27.56
CA GLY A 159 21.72 8.91 -26.60
C GLY A 159 22.04 7.82 -25.59
N GLU A 160 21.48 6.63 -25.72
CA GLU A 160 21.75 5.48 -24.86
C GLU A 160 22.21 4.27 -25.67
N PHE A 161 22.93 3.35 -25.02
CA PHE A 161 23.32 2.09 -25.63
C PHE A 161 22.16 1.09 -25.62
N TYR A 162 21.88 0.53 -26.79
CA TYR A 162 20.87 -0.50 -27.00
C TYR A 162 21.54 -1.87 -27.15
N ASP A 163 21.40 -2.74 -26.17
CA ASP A 163 22.04 -4.05 -26.04
C ASP A 163 21.10 -5.25 -26.28
N ARG A 164 19.86 -4.99 -26.73
CA ARG A 164 18.84 -6.05 -26.93
C ARG A 164 19.05 -6.88 -28.18
N ILE A 165 20.00 -6.53 -29.04
CA ILE A 165 20.38 -7.33 -30.22
C ILE A 165 21.54 -8.23 -29.81
N SER A 166 21.34 -9.55 -29.80
CA SER A 166 22.36 -10.50 -29.38
C SER A 166 23.65 -10.35 -30.18
N GLY A 167 24.75 -10.07 -29.48
CA GLY A 167 26.06 -9.87 -30.09
C GLY A 167 26.32 -8.46 -30.64
N TYR A 168 25.39 -7.51 -30.50
CA TYR A 168 25.56 -6.13 -30.97
C TYR A 168 25.08 -5.13 -29.94
N ASN A 169 25.91 -4.11 -29.66
CA ASN A 169 25.52 -2.94 -28.90
C ASN A 169 25.45 -1.74 -29.82
N LEU A 170 24.26 -1.15 -29.94
CA LEU A 170 23.99 -0.03 -30.84
C LEU A 170 23.84 1.26 -30.05
N TYR A 171 24.52 2.30 -30.45
CA TYR A 171 24.33 3.66 -29.94
C TYR A 171 23.87 4.57 -31.06
N VAL A 172 22.84 5.37 -30.82
CA VAL A 172 22.29 6.34 -31.78
C VAL A 172 22.19 7.70 -31.13
N LYS A 173 22.85 8.69 -31.72
CA LYS A 173 22.85 10.06 -31.19
C LYS A 173 21.50 10.74 -31.36
N LYS A 174 20.82 10.52 -32.50
CA LYS A 174 19.50 11.08 -32.80
C LYS A 174 18.75 10.19 -33.77
N LYS A 175 17.42 10.08 -33.57
CA LYS A 175 16.51 9.31 -34.43
C LYS A 175 15.44 10.25 -35.01
N ASP A 176 15.21 10.16 -36.30
CA ASP A 176 14.07 10.83 -36.93
C ASP A 176 12.87 9.87 -36.96
N SER A 177 11.87 10.16 -36.14
CA SER A 177 10.66 9.34 -36.04
C SER A 177 9.78 9.35 -37.30
N GLY A 178 9.97 10.33 -38.22
CA GLY A 178 9.19 10.43 -39.46
C GLY A 178 9.75 9.57 -40.57
N THR A 179 11.08 9.53 -40.73
CA THR A 179 11.78 8.81 -41.83
C THR A 179 12.41 7.49 -41.37
N GLY A 180 12.53 7.26 -40.06
CA GLY A 180 13.22 6.12 -39.48
C GLY A 180 14.75 6.18 -39.62
N MET A 181 15.32 7.36 -39.98
CA MET A 181 16.75 7.57 -40.09
C MET A 181 17.39 7.72 -38.73
N LEU A 182 18.54 7.08 -38.56
CA LEU A 182 19.38 7.13 -37.38
C LEU A 182 20.61 7.98 -37.70
N TYR A 183 20.99 8.91 -36.84
CA TYR A 183 22.13 9.81 -37.00
C TYR A 183 23.18 9.60 -35.91
N GLY A 184 24.44 9.60 -36.28
CA GLY A 184 25.57 9.39 -35.36
C GLY A 184 25.52 7.98 -34.77
N VAL A 185 25.55 6.98 -35.63
CA VAL A 185 25.38 5.57 -35.25
C VAL A 185 26.74 4.99 -34.88
N THR A 186 26.85 4.39 -33.71
CA THR A 186 28.04 3.60 -33.30
C THR A 186 27.58 2.19 -32.93
N ILE A 187 28.24 1.19 -33.50
CA ILE A 187 27.91 -0.21 -33.31
C ILE A 187 29.14 -0.94 -32.78
N TYR A 188 28.97 -1.63 -31.67
CA TYR A 188 29.96 -2.57 -31.17
C TYR A 188 29.47 -3.97 -31.54
N ASP A 189 30.21 -4.62 -32.43
CA ASP A 189 29.96 -6.03 -32.79
C ASP A 189 30.77 -6.91 -31.82
N LEU A 190 30.03 -7.59 -30.97
CA LEU A 190 30.53 -8.53 -29.96
C LEU A 190 30.24 -9.99 -30.35
N SER A 191 29.82 -10.24 -31.59
CA SER A 191 29.46 -11.58 -32.07
C SER A 191 30.60 -12.58 -32.01
N HIS A 192 31.82 -12.09 -32.03
CA HIS A 192 33.08 -12.87 -31.93
C HIS A 192 33.69 -12.91 -30.52
N GLY A 193 33.03 -12.29 -29.53
CA GLY A 193 33.46 -12.21 -28.14
C GLY A 193 34.07 -10.87 -27.77
N PHE A 194 34.39 -10.69 -26.49
CA PHE A 194 34.97 -9.43 -25.98
C PHE A 194 36.42 -9.17 -26.40
N ASP A 195 37.13 -10.21 -26.84
CA ASP A 195 38.54 -10.09 -27.25
C ASP A 195 38.68 -9.67 -28.73
N ASP A 196 37.60 -9.75 -29.52
CA ASP A 196 37.57 -9.42 -30.94
C ASP A 196 36.36 -8.49 -31.23
N ILE A 197 36.43 -7.28 -30.68
CA ILE A 197 35.37 -6.29 -30.83
C ILE A 197 35.60 -5.49 -32.12
N HIS A 198 34.61 -5.51 -32.99
CA HIS A 198 34.55 -4.62 -34.14
C HIS A 198 33.72 -3.38 -33.79
N VAL A 199 34.27 -2.22 -34.08
CA VAL A 199 33.55 -0.94 -33.86
C VAL A 199 33.26 -0.31 -35.20
N ILE A 200 32.01 -0.02 -35.46
CA ILE A 200 31.52 0.65 -36.66
C ILE A 200 30.95 1.99 -36.28
N VAL A 201 31.45 3.06 -36.86
CA VAL A 201 30.93 4.41 -36.67
C VAL A 201 30.41 4.94 -38.00
N ALA A 202 29.17 5.37 -38.07
CA ALA A 202 28.54 5.89 -39.27
C ALA A 202 27.83 7.23 -39.01
N ASP A 203 27.85 8.12 -39.99
CA ASP A 203 27.19 9.43 -39.92
C ASP A 203 25.67 9.26 -39.84
N SER A 204 25.13 8.32 -40.61
CA SER A 204 23.72 7.98 -40.59
C SER A 204 23.46 6.52 -40.98
N GLY A 205 22.29 6.04 -40.70
CA GLY A 205 21.87 4.70 -41.06
C GLY A 205 20.37 4.53 -41.02
N LYS A 206 19.92 3.46 -41.66
CA LYS A 206 18.52 3.04 -41.61
C LYS A 206 18.44 1.58 -41.23
N LEU A 207 17.67 1.29 -40.19
CA LEU A 207 17.39 -0.07 -39.77
C LEU A 207 16.04 -0.51 -40.35
N ALA A 208 16.01 -1.64 -41.04
CA ALA A 208 14.83 -2.24 -41.58
C ALA A 208 14.81 -3.74 -41.30
N THR A 209 13.63 -4.29 -41.20
CA THR A 209 13.45 -5.74 -41.08
C THR A 209 13.35 -6.35 -42.47
N THR A 210 14.02 -7.46 -42.71
CA THR A 210 13.90 -8.20 -43.98
C THR A 210 12.48 -8.76 -44.17
N ALA A 211 12.09 -9.02 -45.41
CA ALA A 211 10.75 -9.53 -45.74
C ALA A 211 10.43 -10.88 -45.06
N ASP A 212 11.44 -11.67 -44.75
CA ASP A 212 11.32 -12.94 -44.01
C ASP A 212 11.19 -12.75 -42.48
N GLN A 213 11.31 -11.50 -41.99
CA GLN A 213 11.26 -11.11 -40.56
C GLN A 213 12.29 -11.85 -39.68
N LYS A 214 13.31 -12.47 -40.25
CA LYS A 214 14.34 -13.22 -39.52
C LYS A 214 15.68 -12.52 -39.43
N HIS A 215 15.83 -11.42 -40.14
CA HIS A 215 17.05 -10.64 -40.15
C HIS A 215 16.74 -9.15 -40.04
N LEU A 216 17.61 -8.42 -39.36
CA LEU A 216 17.66 -6.98 -39.41
C LEU A 216 18.65 -6.55 -40.49
N TYR A 217 18.19 -5.69 -41.37
CA TYR A 217 18.99 -5.06 -42.38
C TYR A 217 19.32 -3.65 -41.95
N LEU A 218 20.60 -3.45 -41.67
CA LEU A 218 21.12 -2.15 -41.29
C LEU A 218 21.92 -1.56 -42.45
N HIS A 219 21.42 -0.49 -43.00
CA HIS A 219 22.06 0.28 -44.08
C HIS A 219 22.72 1.49 -43.45
N LEU A 220 24.06 1.54 -43.48
CA LEU A 220 24.88 2.61 -42.95
C LEU A 220 25.45 3.46 -44.09
N TYR A 221 25.45 4.78 -43.89
CA TYR A 221 25.97 5.74 -44.86
C TYR A 221 27.15 6.47 -44.24
N SER A 222 28.23 6.61 -45.02
CA SER A 222 29.42 7.34 -44.66
C SER A 222 29.94 7.01 -43.25
N GLY A 223 30.99 6.19 -43.21
CA GLY A 223 31.49 5.77 -41.89
C GLY A 223 32.82 5.05 -41.95
N GLU A 224 33.24 4.60 -40.78
CA GLU A 224 34.49 3.88 -40.57
C GLU A 224 34.23 2.65 -39.72
N GLN A 225 34.95 1.57 -40.04
CA GLN A 225 35.00 0.36 -39.22
C GLN A 225 36.41 0.17 -38.68
N PHE A 226 36.48 -0.19 -37.42
CA PHE A 226 37.72 -0.55 -36.74
C PHE A 226 37.61 -2.00 -36.29
N GLU A 227 38.62 -2.80 -36.66
CA GLU A 227 38.69 -4.22 -36.38
C GLU A 227 40.06 -4.54 -35.79
N ASN A 228 40.08 -5.29 -34.71
CA ASN A 228 41.30 -5.79 -34.13
C ASN A 228 41.64 -7.14 -34.79
N LEU A 229 42.78 -7.23 -35.48
CA LEU A 229 43.16 -8.42 -36.24
C LEU A 229 43.88 -9.49 -35.40
N GLN A 230 43.97 -9.30 -34.09
CA GLN A 230 44.67 -10.25 -33.23
C GLN A 230 43.81 -11.46 -32.88
N LYS A 231 44.06 -12.56 -33.54
CA LYS A 231 43.69 -13.89 -33.05
C LYS A 231 44.77 -14.37 -32.08
N GLN A 232 44.53 -14.25 -30.80
CA GLN A 232 45.11 -15.05 -29.73
C GLN A 232 46.62 -15.35 -29.83
N GLN A 233 47.50 -14.46 -29.34
CA GLN A 233 48.67 -14.84 -28.55
C GLN A 233 49.23 -13.65 -27.77
N PHE A 234 49.64 -13.92 -26.54
CA PHE A 234 50.03 -12.95 -25.52
C PHE A 234 51.39 -12.28 -25.77
N ASP A 235 51.60 -11.56 -26.88
CA ASP A 235 52.70 -10.67 -27.00
C ASP A 235 52.24 -9.24 -27.29
N ARG A 236 52.48 -8.35 -26.34
CA ARG A 236 51.76 -7.09 -26.13
C ARG A 236 52.33 -5.87 -26.86
N SER A 237 53.26 -6.00 -27.81
CA SER A 237 53.93 -4.82 -28.33
C SER A 237 53.30 -4.22 -29.59
N ASP A 238 52.69 -4.99 -30.47
CA ASP A 238 52.09 -4.48 -31.71
C ASP A 238 50.77 -5.21 -32.02
N VAL A 239 49.63 -4.56 -31.74
CA VAL A 239 48.31 -5.04 -32.09
C VAL A 239 47.91 -4.47 -33.45
N PRO A 240 47.97 -5.24 -34.56
CA PRO A 240 47.54 -4.75 -35.84
C PRO A 240 46.01 -4.54 -35.84
N TYR A 241 45.59 -3.34 -36.17
CA TYR A 241 44.19 -3.03 -36.38
C TYR A 241 43.92 -2.66 -37.84
N ARG A 242 42.73 -2.99 -38.32
CA ARG A 242 42.24 -2.60 -39.64
C ARG A 242 41.25 -1.45 -39.48
N ARG A 243 41.50 -0.38 -40.24
CA ARG A 243 40.54 0.72 -40.40
C ARG A 243 40.03 0.68 -41.84
N GLU A 244 38.73 0.60 -41.99
CA GLU A 244 38.03 0.59 -43.27
C GLU A 244 37.07 1.76 -43.33
N SER A 245 37.22 2.64 -44.33
CA SER A 245 36.27 3.70 -44.57
C SER A 245 35.30 3.27 -45.66
N PHE A 246 34.00 3.52 -45.48
CA PHE A 246 32.97 3.12 -46.42
C PHE A 246 32.00 4.29 -46.70
N MET A 247 31.51 4.35 -47.95
CA MET A 247 30.42 5.28 -48.29
C MET A 247 29.04 4.66 -47.97
N GLU A 248 28.91 3.38 -48.22
CA GLU A 248 27.70 2.62 -47.88
C GLU A 248 28.14 1.23 -47.35
N LYS A 249 27.46 0.79 -46.29
CA LYS A 249 27.69 -0.53 -45.70
C LYS A 249 26.39 -1.18 -45.34
N HIS A 250 26.24 -2.40 -45.75
CA HIS A 250 25.05 -3.22 -45.44
C HIS A 250 25.42 -4.29 -44.44
N LEU A 251 24.77 -4.29 -43.32
CA LEU A 251 24.91 -5.30 -42.28
C LEU A 251 23.61 -6.11 -42.20
N LEU A 252 23.74 -7.42 -42.27
CA LEU A 252 22.65 -8.35 -42.07
C LEU A 252 22.84 -9.04 -40.72
N ILE A 253 22.04 -8.65 -39.75
CA ILE A 253 22.11 -9.18 -38.40
C ILE A 253 21.04 -10.24 -38.25
N LYS A 254 21.39 -11.43 -37.82
CA LYS A 254 20.39 -12.47 -37.49
C LYS A 254 19.55 -12.02 -36.35
N PHE A 255 18.31 -11.70 -36.62
CA PHE A 255 17.34 -11.25 -35.63
C PHE A 255 15.94 -11.68 -36.04
N ASN A 256 15.31 -12.48 -35.22
CA ASN A 256 13.95 -12.89 -35.47
C ASN A 256 12.99 -11.75 -35.04
N SER A 257 12.63 -10.86 -35.97
CA SER A 257 11.68 -9.77 -35.76
C SER A 257 10.24 -10.18 -36.03
N GLY A 258 10.00 -11.37 -36.51
CA GLY A 258 8.68 -11.95 -36.61
C GLY A 258 8.05 -12.05 -35.22
N PHE A 259 6.72 -11.87 -35.14
CA PHE A 259 6.01 -12.24 -33.92
C PHE A 259 5.94 -13.77 -33.84
N ASP A 260 7.06 -14.39 -33.46
CA ASP A 260 7.06 -15.78 -33.06
C ASP A 260 6.71 -15.85 -31.58
N LEU A 261 5.60 -16.52 -31.30
CA LEU A 261 5.19 -16.76 -29.92
C LEU A 261 6.24 -17.69 -29.30
N VAL A 262 7.02 -17.13 -28.37
CA VAL A 262 7.97 -17.91 -27.57
C VAL A 262 7.21 -18.99 -26.81
N ASP A 263 7.71 -20.21 -26.84
CA ASP A 263 7.05 -21.34 -26.18
C ASP A 263 6.78 -20.99 -24.70
N ALA A 264 5.53 -21.09 -24.29
CA ALA A 264 5.10 -20.80 -22.92
C ALA A 264 5.80 -21.71 -21.88
N GLU A 265 6.26 -22.91 -22.29
CA GLU A 265 6.99 -23.81 -21.39
C GLU A 265 8.37 -23.25 -20.98
N LEU A 266 9.01 -22.42 -21.82
CA LEU A 266 10.25 -21.73 -21.44
C LEU A 266 10.03 -20.75 -20.26
N MET A 267 8.80 -20.25 -20.07
CA MET A 267 8.44 -19.38 -18.95
C MET A 267 8.03 -20.16 -17.70
N SER A 268 8.09 -21.50 -17.72
CA SER A 268 7.77 -22.37 -16.57
C SER A 268 8.74 -22.24 -15.40
N SER A 269 9.93 -21.67 -15.61
CA SER A 269 10.94 -21.42 -14.56
C SER A 269 10.49 -20.36 -13.54
N GLN A 270 9.62 -19.45 -13.94
CA GLN A 270 9.13 -18.35 -13.09
C GLN A 270 8.24 -18.88 -11.96
N ALA A 271 8.39 -18.33 -10.74
CA ALA A 271 7.63 -18.77 -9.56
C ALA A 271 6.11 -18.64 -9.74
N GLY A 272 5.65 -17.55 -10.38
CA GLY A 272 4.21 -17.29 -10.62
C GLY A 272 3.56 -18.24 -11.64
N SER A 273 4.36 -18.93 -12.47
CA SER A 273 3.87 -19.87 -13.50
C SER A 273 3.76 -21.31 -12.99
N LYS A 274 3.94 -21.55 -11.69
CA LYS A 274 3.93 -22.88 -11.06
C LYS A 274 2.74 -23.07 -10.14
N ASN A 275 2.23 -24.30 -10.06
CA ASN A 275 1.26 -24.67 -9.02
C ASN A 275 1.96 -24.92 -7.68
N MET A 276 1.20 -25.09 -6.59
CA MET A 276 1.76 -25.24 -5.22
C MET A 276 2.72 -26.43 -5.11
N SER A 277 2.42 -27.56 -5.75
CA SER A 277 3.28 -28.75 -5.74
C SER A 277 4.58 -28.48 -6.50
N GLN A 278 4.49 -27.87 -7.69
CA GLN A 278 5.66 -27.50 -8.50
C GLN A 278 6.54 -26.45 -7.79
N ILE A 279 5.92 -25.49 -7.09
CA ILE A 279 6.65 -24.50 -6.29
C ILE A 279 7.44 -25.21 -5.19
N LYS A 280 6.79 -26.10 -4.44
CA LYS A 280 7.46 -26.85 -3.36
C LYS A 280 8.63 -27.66 -3.88
N HIS A 281 8.44 -28.42 -4.96
CA HIS A 281 9.52 -29.16 -5.60
C HIS A 281 10.68 -28.27 -6.07
N SER A 282 10.35 -27.08 -6.62
CA SER A 282 11.36 -26.10 -6.99
C SER A 282 12.12 -25.52 -5.80
N ILE A 283 11.46 -25.28 -4.68
CA ILE A 283 12.10 -24.85 -3.44
C ILE A 283 13.06 -25.92 -2.94
N ASP A 284 12.62 -27.18 -2.89
CA ASP A 284 13.44 -28.30 -2.44
C ASP A 284 14.68 -28.49 -3.33
N SER A 285 14.51 -28.40 -4.65
CA SER A 285 15.62 -28.49 -5.62
C SER A 285 16.58 -27.30 -5.52
N LEU A 286 16.07 -26.06 -5.35
CA LEU A 286 16.91 -24.88 -5.20
C LEU A 286 17.66 -24.85 -3.88
N SER A 287 17.04 -25.27 -2.77
CA SER A 287 17.70 -25.34 -1.47
C SER A 287 18.78 -26.43 -1.45
N ALA A 288 18.52 -27.61 -2.03
CA ALA A 288 19.55 -28.64 -2.15
C ALA A 288 20.76 -28.16 -2.99
N ARG A 289 20.50 -27.44 -4.09
CA ARG A 289 21.56 -26.83 -4.90
C ARG A 289 22.35 -25.75 -4.14
N GLN A 290 21.65 -24.95 -3.34
CA GLN A 290 22.28 -23.94 -2.48
C GLN A 290 23.17 -24.58 -1.41
N ASP A 291 22.72 -25.64 -0.76
CA ASP A 291 23.51 -26.39 0.21
C ASP A 291 24.77 -26.99 -0.43
N GLN A 292 24.64 -27.56 -1.62
CA GLN A 292 25.79 -28.06 -2.40
C GLN A 292 26.78 -26.96 -2.75
N GLN A 293 26.29 -25.77 -3.18
CA GLN A 293 27.12 -24.60 -3.42
C GLN A 293 27.82 -24.12 -2.14
N GLY A 294 27.11 -24.14 -1.01
CA GLY A 294 27.67 -23.82 0.31
C GLY A 294 28.83 -24.75 0.71
N LEU A 295 28.66 -26.05 0.50
CA LEU A 295 29.70 -27.05 0.72
C LEU A 295 30.90 -26.81 -0.21
N GLY A 296 30.67 -26.58 -1.50
CA GLY A 296 31.74 -26.24 -2.46
C GLY A 296 32.50 -24.95 -2.11
N ASN A 297 31.79 -23.93 -1.61
CA ASN A 297 32.40 -22.70 -1.11
C ASN A 297 33.27 -22.97 0.13
N LEU A 298 32.82 -23.84 1.03
CA LEU A 298 33.60 -24.24 2.21
C LEU A 298 34.87 -25.01 1.81
N ASP A 299 34.78 -25.93 0.85
CA ASP A 299 35.93 -26.67 0.36
C ASP A 299 36.93 -25.75 -0.37
N SER A 300 36.44 -24.81 -1.15
CA SER A 300 37.23 -23.75 -1.77
C SER A 300 37.95 -22.89 -0.72
N TYR A 301 37.27 -22.55 0.39
CA TYR A 301 37.90 -21.86 1.52
C TYR A 301 39.01 -22.68 2.17
N LYS A 302 38.75 -23.95 2.43
CA LYS A 302 39.75 -24.86 3.02
C LYS A 302 40.99 -25.02 2.12
N SER A 303 40.81 -25.03 0.80
CA SER A 303 41.89 -25.16 -0.17
C SER A 303 42.67 -23.85 -0.44
N SER A 304 42.13 -22.69 -0.04
CA SER A 304 42.72 -21.37 -0.28
C SER A 304 43.99 -21.07 0.54
N GLY A 305 44.37 -21.96 1.43
CA GLY A 305 45.59 -21.84 2.26
C GLY A 305 45.43 -20.96 3.51
N LEU A 306 44.24 -20.42 3.79
CA LEU A 306 43.95 -19.71 5.04
C LEU A 306 43.28 -20.64 6.09
N GLY A 307 42.83 -21.83 5.67
CA GLY A 307 42.32 -22.86 6.57
C GLY A 307 43.38 -23.91 6.87
N THR A 308 43.08 -24.80 7.83
CA THR A 308 43.92 -25.96 8.11
C THR A 308 43.97 -26.84 6.86
N TYR A 309 45.10 -26.85 6.18
CA TYR A 309 45.34 -27.69 5.01
C TYR A 309 45.44 -29.16 5.47
N LYS A 310 44.51 -29.99 5.05
CA LYS A 310 44.69 -31.43 5.16
C LYS A 310 45.60 -31.89 4.05
N LEU A 311 46.84 -32.12 4.38
CA LEU A 311 47.83 -32.72 3.48
C LEU A 311 47.30 -34.08 2.98
N SER A 312 47.53 -34.37 1.71
CA SER A 312 47.36 -35.72 1.17
C SER A 312 48.23 -36.73 1.99
N LYS A 313 47.75 -37.97 2.12
CA LYS A 313 48.55 -39.00 2.83
C LYS A 313 49.97 -39.15 2.26
N GLU A 314 50.14 -38.98 0.95
CA GLU A 314 51.44 -39.05 0.27
C GLU A 314 52.30 -37.84 0.60
N ASP A 315 51.74 -36.63 0.65
CA ASP A 315 52.45 -35.41 1.04
C ASP A 315 52.76 -35.39 2.53
N SER A 316 51.90 -35.91 3.35
CA SER A 316 52.11 -36.08 4.80
C SER A 316 53.29 -37.00 5.10
N THR A 317 53.44 -38.09 4.35
CA THR A 317 54.59 -39.01 4.50
C THR A 317 55.90 -38.45 3.95
N ARG A 318 55.84 -37.66 2.86
CA ARG A 318 57.03 -36.95 2.33
C ARG A 318 57.49 -35.80 3.23
N LEU A 319 56.57 -35.07 3.80
CA LEU A 319 56.80 -33.95 4.72
C LEU A 319 57.17 -34.42 6.13
N GLY A 320 56.66 -35.58 6.57
CA GLY A 320 56.94 -36.12 7.89
C GLY A 320 58.42 -36.36 8.17
N ALA A 321 59.26 -36.55 7.12
CA ALA A 321 60.71 -36.68 7.22
C ALA A 321 61.45 -35.32 7.27
N SER A 322 60.82 -34.22 6.77
CA SER A 322 61.45 -32.90 6.69
C SER A 322 60.91 -31.88 7.71
N LEU A 323 59.83 -32.19 8.43
CA LEU A 323 59.18 -31.28 9.39
C LEU A 323 59.87 -31.21 10.77
N LEU A 324 61.03 -31.79 10.94
CA LEU A 324 61.80 -31.70 12.18
C LEU A 324 62.47 -30.33 12.41
N THR A 325 62.39 -29.42 11.43
CA THR A 325 62.84 -28.03 11.59
C THR A 325 61.63 -27.12 11.76
N TYR A 326 61.37 -26.73 12.99
CA TYR A 326 60.38 -25.69 13.30
C TYR A 326 60.83 -24.36 12.67
N ILE A 327 60.21 -23.98 11.58
CA ILE A 327 60.48 -22.68 10.94
C ILE A 327 59.67 -21.62 11.72
N ASN A 328 60.41 -20.83 12.49
CA ASN A 328 59.82 -19.66 13.13
C ASN A 328 59.61 -18.55 12.06
N ILE A 329 58.38 -18.36 11.62
CA ILE A 329 58.01 -17.41 10.59
C ILE A 329 58.35 -15.96 11.01
N ASP A 330 58.22 -15.65 12.31
CA ASP A 330 58.53 -14.31 12.83
C ASP A 330 60.03 -14.04 12.77
N SER A 331 60.89 -15.02 13.09
CA SER A 331 62.32 -14.86 12.96
C SER A 331 62.74 -14.70 11.51
N LEU A 332 62.16 -15.45 10.59
CA LEU A 332 62.43 -15.34 9.16
C LEU A 332 62.01 -13.99 8.60
N TYR A 333 60.89 -13.43 9.04
CA TYR A 333 60.44 -12.10 8.70
C TYR A 333 61.37 -10.99 9.26
N LEU A 334 61.81 -11.13 10.53
CA LEU A 334 62.64 -10.15 11.19
C LEU A 334 64.09 -10.17 10.65
N THR A 335 64.58 -11.29 10.12
CA THR A 335 65.92 -11.43 9.54
C THR A 335 65.97 -11.03 8.04
N SER A 336 64.81 -10.89 7.40
CA SER A 336 64.74 -10.49 5.98
C SER A 336 65.02 -8.99 5.78
N THR A 337 65.47 -8.62 4.59
CA THR A 337 65.74 -7.22 4.24
C THR A 337 64.44 -6.41 4.21
N ARG A 338 64.54 -5.09 4.38
CA ARG A 338 63.36 -4.19 4.37
C ARG A 338 62.56 -4.28 3.07
N THR A 339 63.22 -4.51 1.95
CA THR A 339 62.59 -4.69 0.64
C THR A 339 61.78 -5.99 0.59
N GLU A 340 62.32 -7.09 1.09
CA GLU A 340 61.63 -8.38 1.18
C GLU A 340 60.43 -8.32 2.17
N GLN A 341 60.60 -7.64 3.29
CA GLN A 341 59.50 -7.43 4.23
C GLN A 341 58.33 -6.66 3.59
N LEU A 342 58.62 -5.64 2.78
CA LEU A 342 57.62 -4.90 2.03
C LEU A 342 56.93 -5.77 0.97
N ASP A 343 57.69 -6.61 0.27
CA ASP A 343 57.17 -7.54 -0.74
C ASP A 343 56.26 -8.61 -0.10
N TYR A 344 56.67 -9.18 1.04
CA TYR A 344 55.82 -10.12 1.80
C TYR A 344 54.54 -9.48 2.26
N ARG A 345 54.56 -8.25 2.78
CA ARG A 345 53.34 -7.52 3.19
C ARG A 345 52.44 -7.24 1.99
N LYS A 346 53.00 -6.82 0.86
CA LYS A 346 52.26 -6.55 -0.37
C LYS A 346 51.58 -7.83 -0.87
N LYS A 347 52.32 -8.94 -0.97
CA LYS A 347 51.77 -10.24 -1.38
C LYS A 347 50.69 -10.75 -0.43
N ALA A 348 50.84 -10.55 0.88
CA ALA A 348 49.83 -10.90 1.87
C ALA A 348 48.58 -10.04 1.71
N LEU A 349 48.74 -8.73 1.52
CA LEU A 349 47.63 -7.80 1.30
C LEU A 349 46.86 -8.13 0.01
N ASP A 350 47.59 -8.38 -1.08
CA ASP A 350 47.01 -8.74 -2.37
C ASP A 350 46.23 -10.07 -2.28
N LYS A 351 46.77 -11.04 -1.53
CA LYS A 351 46.11 -12.31 -1.29
C LYS A 351 44.83 -12.15 -0.48
N ILE A 352 44.86 -11.34 0.59
CA ILE A 352 43.69 -11.08 1.44
C ILE A 352 42.63 -10.31 0.66
N SER A 353 43.02 -9.26 -0.09
CA SER A 353 42.08 -8.47 -0.90
C SER A 353 41.42 -9.29 -2.00
N SER A 354 42.19 -10.15 -2.68
CA SER A 354 41.64 -11.09 -3.67
C SER A 354 40.63 -12.04 -3.07
N GLN A 355 40.93 -12.61 -1.89
CA GLN A 355 40.01 -13.49 -1.21
C GLN A 355 38.76 -12.76 -0.69
N GLN A 356 38.93 -11.55 -0.17
CA GLN A 356 37.77 -10.72 0.26
C GLN A 356 36.83 -10.48 -0.92
N SER A 357 37.37 -10.17 -2.11
CA SER A 357 36.60 -9.98 -3.33
C SER A 357 35.87 -11.26 -3.75
N GLU A 358 36.58 -12.41 -3.70
CA GLU A 358 35.97 -13.72 -4.01
C GLU A 358 34.83 -14.07 -3.04
N PHE A 359 35.03 -13.87 -1.74
CA PHE A 359 33.97 -14.11 -0.74
C PHE A 359 32.80 -13.16 -0.90
N SER A 360 33.06 -11.91 -1.24
CA SER A 360 32.01 -10.93 -1.54
C SER A 360 31.12 -11.39 -2.70
N LEU A 361 31.74 -11.84 -3.80
CA LEU A 361 31.01 -12.39 -4.95
C LEU A 361 30.23 -13.65 -4.60
N LYS A 362 30.83 -14.59 -3.84
CA LYS A 362 30.16 -15.80 -3.38
C LYS A 362 28.98 -15.48 -2.48
N SER A 363 29.13 -14.49 -1.58
CA SER A 363 28.06 -14.02 -0.69
C SER A 363 26.89 -13.42 -1.48
N ILE A 364 27.18 -12.58 -2.48
CA ILE A 364 26.16 -12.00 -3.38
C ILE A 364 25.41 -13.11 -4.13
N ASN A 365 26.12 -14.11 -4.65
CA ASN A 365 25.47 -15.23 -5.35
C ASN A 365 24.58 -16.06 -4.44
N MET A 366 25.02 -16.35 -3.21
CA MET A 366 24.22 -17.05 -2.21
C MET A 366 22.97 -16.23 -1.84
N PHE A 367 23.12 -14.93 -1.60
CA PHE A 367 22.01 -14.03 -1.33
C PHE A 367 21.00 -13.98 -2.48
N ASN A 368 21.46 -13.92 -3.73
CA ASN A 368 20.59 -13.94 -4.89
C ASN A 368 19.80 -15.27 -5.00
N THR A 369 20.46 -16.41 -4.71
CA THR A 369 19.79 -17.71 -4.68
C THR A 369 18.72 -17.76 -3.60
N ASP A 370 19.05 -17.29 -2.41
CA ASP A 370 18.12 -17.12 -1.29
C ASP A 370 16.90 -16.28 -1.67
N ARG A 371 17.13 -15.16 -2.35
CA ARG A 371 16.07 -14.27 -2.84
C ARG A 371 15.14 -14.97 -3.84
N VAL A 372 15.67 -15.83 -4.70
CA VAL A 372 14.87 -16.66 -5.62
C VAL A 372 14.02 -17.68 -4.85
N ILE A 373 14.59 -18.35 -3.85
CA ILE A 373 13.86 -19.31 -2.98
C ILE A 373 12.72 -18.59 -2.26
N ARG A 374 13.00 -17.42 -1.64
CA ARG A 374 11.98 -16.62 -0.94
C ARG A 374 10.88 -16.16 -1.90
N LYS A 375 11.21 -15.81 -3.15
CA LYS A 375 10.21 -15.48 -4.18
C LYS A 375 9.25 -16.65 -4.45
N HIS A 376 9.73 -17.89 -4.47
CA HIS A 376 8.89 -19.08 -4.60
C HIS A 376 7.99 -19.26 -3.35
N TRP A 377 8.51 -19.04 -2.14
CA TRP A 377 7.72 -19.06 -0.92
C TRP A 377 6.63 -17.99 -0.90
N ILE A 378 6.92 -16.77 -1.35
CA ILE A 378 5.92 -15.69 -1.48
C ILE A 378 4.76 -16.15 -2.36
N GLU A 379 5.05 -16.67 -3.56
CA GLU A 379 4.00 -17.14 -4.47
C GLU A 379 3.19 -18.30 -3.89
N TRP A 380 3.82 -19.19 -3.13
CA TRP A 380 3.13 -20.28 -2.43
C TRP A 380 2.16 -19.74 -1.37
N MET A 381 2.62 -18.85 -0.49
CA MET A 381 1.80 -18.24 0.57
C MET A 381 0.68 -17.37 0.01
N LYS A 382 0.94 -16.64 -1.05
CA LYS A 382 -0.01 -15.73 -1.70
C LYS A 382 -1.27 -16.46 -2.17
N LYS A 383 -1.15 -17.70 -2.66
CA LYS A 383 -2.31 -18.52 -3.07
C LYS A 383 -3.28 -18.76 -1.92
N ILE A 384 -2.80 -18.93 -0.71
CA ILE A 384 -3.62 -19.13 0.50
C ILE A 384 -4.14 -17.78 1.02
N SER A 385 -3.25 -16.79 1.15
CA SER A 385 -3.57 -15.48 1.71
C SER A 385 -4.67 -14.75 0.93
N LEU A 386 -4.61 -14.74 -0.42
CA LEU A 386 -5.64 -14.13 -1.24
C LEU A 386 -6.99 -14.85 -1.16
N SER A 387 -6.99 -16.16 -0.98
CA SER A 387 -8.25 -16.91 -0.80
C SER A 387 -8.91 -16.61 0.55
N ILE A 388 -8.12 -16.48 1.62
CA ILE A 388 -8.58 -16.11 2.95
C ILE A 388 -9.06 -14.64 2.98
N SER A 389 -8.42 -13.76 2.21
CA SER A 389 -8.78 -12.34 2.17
C SER A 389 -10.22 -12.09 1.71
N ILE A 390 -10.82 -13.01 0.93
CA ILE A 390 -12.25 -12.95 0.55
C ILE A 390 -13.13 -12.92 1.80
N LEU A 391 -12.87 -13.81 2.76
CA LEU A 391 -13.62 -13.87 4.01
C LEU A 391 -13.37 -12.64 4.88
N ILE A 392 -12.13 -12.22 5.01
CA ILE A 392 -11.75 -11.04 5.79
C ILE A 392 -12.47 -9.80 5.25
N PHE A 393 -12.44 -9.59 3.94
CA PHE A 393 -13.09 -8.46 3.30
C PHE A 393 -14.63 -8.51 3.42
N PHE A 394 -15.22 -9.68 3.37
CA PHE A 394 -16.64 -9.83 3.65
C PHE A 394 -16.97 -9.42 5.10
N PHE A 395 -16.18 -9.87 6.09
CA PHE A 395 -16.36 -9.52 7.50
C PHE A 395 -15.98 -8.06 7.84
N ILE A 396 -15.32 -7.34 6.94
CA ILE A 396 -15.16 -5.89 7.01
C ILE A 396 -16.35 -5.20 6.34
N GLY A 397 -16.69 -5.59 5.11
CA GLY A 397 -17.67 -4.90 4.29
C GLY A 397 -19.11 -4.99 4.81
N ALA A 398 -19.54 -6.18 5.19
CA ALA A 398 -20.92 -6.39 5.66
C ALA A 398 -21.23 -5.61 6.95
N PRO A 399 -20.40 -5.65 8.02
CA PRO A 399 -20.60 -4.85 9.20
C PRO A 399 -20.53 -3.35 8.96
N LEU A 400 -19.53 -2.88 8.18
CA LEU A 400 -19.42 -1.47 7.85
C LEU A 400 -20.60 -0.97 7.02
N GLY A 401 -21.09 -1.75 6.05
CA GLY A 401 -22.30 -1.44 5.30
C GLY A 401 -23.54 -1.34 6.19
N ALA A 402 -23.67 -2.25 7.17
CA ALA A 402 -24.78 -2.23 8.13
C ALA A 402 -24.77 -1.00 9.05
N ILE A 403 -23.59 -0.46 9.34
CA ILE A 403 -23.40 0.73 10.19
C ILE A 403 -23.63 2.02 9.39
N ILE A 404 -23.16 2.08 8.14
CA ILE A 404 -23.27 3.26 7.27
C ILE A 404 -24.67 3.32 6.64
N ARG A 405 -25.63 3.90 7.39
CA ARG A 405 -27.05 3.94 6.99
C ARG A 405 -27.38 5.09 6.01
N LYS A 406 -26.50 6.07 5.83
CA LYS A 406 -26.73 7.28 5.02
C LYS A 406 -25.49 7.60 4.20
N GLY A 407 -25.63 7.86 2.92
CA GLY A 407 -24.53 8.31 2.08
C GLY A 407 -24.54 7.80 0.64
N GLY A 408 -25.59 7.10 0.21
CA GLY A 408 -25.69 6.57 -1.16
C GLY A 408 -24.52 5.63 -1.51
N LEU A 409 -24.25 5.43 -2.79
CA LEU A 409 -23.17 4.56 -3.28
C LEU A 409 -21.76 5.14 -3.05
N GLY A 410 -21.63 6.45 -2.81
CA GLY A 410 -20.32 7.11 -2.71
C GLY A 410 -19.49 6.68 -1.50
N VAL A 411 -20.12 6.61 -0.33
CA VAL A 411 -19.41 6.25 0.93
C VAL A 411 -18.90 4.81 0.90
N PRO A 412 -19.69 3.77 0.51
CA PRO A 412 -19.18 2.42 0.32
C PRO A 412 -17.97 2.31 -0.61
N VAL A 413 -17.96 3.05 -1.72
CA VAL A 413 -16.83 3.05 -2.66
C VAL A 413 -15.58 3.62 -2.01
N ILE A 414 -15.66 4.76 -1.34
CA ILE A 414 -14.50 5.38 -0.67
C ILE A 414 -13.94 4.45 0.40
N VAL A 415 -14.80 3.87 1.24
CA VAL A 415 -14.38 2.96 2.32
C VAL A 415 -13.74 1.70 1.75
N SER A 416 -14.29 1.14 0.66
CA SER A 416 -13.71 -0.04 0.01
C SER A 416 -12.33 0.24 -0.58
N VAL A 417 -12.15 1.40 -1.22
CA VAL A 417 -10.86 1.82 -1.77
C VAL A 417 -9.82 2.01 -0.66
N LEU A 418 -10.18 2.69 0.43
CA LEU A 418 -9.26 2.87 1.57
C LEU A 418 -8.85 1.54 2.20
N THR A 419 -9.80 0.63 2.41
CA THR A 419 -9.53 -0.71 2.95
C THR A 419 -8.64 -1.52 2.01
N PHE A 420 -8.87 -1.43 0.70
CA PHE A 420 -8.04 -2.09 -0.31
C PHE A 420 -6.63 -1.51 -0.37
N ILE A 421 -6.47 -0.19 -0.30
CA ILE A 421 -5.16 0.46 -0.24
C ILE A 421 -4.38 -0.03 0.98
N LEU A 422 -5.02 -0.11 2.14
CA LEU A 422 -4.40 -0.64 3.37
C LEU A 422 -3.93 -2.08 3.17
N PHE A 423 -4.78 -2.95 2.61
CA PHE A 423 -4.42 -4.33 2.27
C PHE A 423 -3.24 -4.39 1.31
N TYR A 424 -3.29 -3.61 0.24
CA TYR A 424 -2.28 -3.62 -0.83
C TYR A 424 -0.92 -3.15 -0.33
N ILE A 425 -0.87 -2.04 0.42
CA ILE A 425 0.37 -1.52 1.01
C ILE A 425 0.97 -2.54 1.99
N THR A 426 0.15 -3.09 2.89
CA THR A 426 0.62 -4.06 3.88
C THR A 426 1.09 -5.37 3.23
N SER A 427 0.41 -5.85 2.18
CA SER A 427 0.80 -7.04 1.43
C SER A 427 2.14 -6.84 0.72
N ILE A 428 2.29 -5.76 -0.06
CA ILE A 428 3.53 -5.48 -0.79
C ILE A 428 4.70 -5.24 0.17
N SER A 429 4.47 -4.49 1.25
CA SER A 429 5.52 -4.21 2.24
C SER A 429 6.00 -5.50 2.90
N GLY A 430 5.06 -6.37 3.31
CA GLY A 430 5.39 -7.64 3.91
C GLY A 430 6.11 -8.60 2.95
N GLU A 431 5.66 -8.69 1.69
CA GLU A 431 6.32 -9.46 0.64
C GLU A 431 7.75 -8.95 0.38
N LYS A 432 7.95 -7.62 0.35
CA LYS A 432 9.26 -7.00 0.14
C LYS A 432 10.20 -7.30 1.30
N MET A 433 9.77 -7.11 2.54
CA MET A 433 10.59 -7.38 3.74
C MET A 433 11.00 -8.85 3.84
N PHE A 434 10.12 -9.79 3.49
CA PHE A 434 10.48 -11.20 3.44
C PHE A 434 11.43 -11.51 2.28
N ARG A 435 11.22 -10.93 1.09
CA ARG A 435 12.09 -11.15 -0.07
C ARG A 435 13.52 -10.68 0.17
N GLU A 436 13.70 -9.54 0.83
CA GLU A 436 15.02 -9.00 1.17
C GLU A 436 15.65 -9.69 2.40
N GLY A 437 14.89 -10.54 3.10
CA GLY A 437 15.39 -11.31 4.24
C GLY A 437 15.39 -10.58 5.58
N GLU A 438 14.74 -9.42 5.64
CA GLU A 438 14.60 -8.65 6.88
C GLU A 438 13.62 -9.30 7.86
N TRP A 439 12.58 -9.96 7.32
CA TRP A 439 11.53 -10.63 8.10
C TRP A 439 11.42 -12.10 7.72
N ASN A 440 10.85 -12.88 8.66
CA ASN A 440 10.50 -14.28 8.45
C ASN A 440 9.23 -14.42 7.58
N MET A 441 8.78 -15.66 7.32
CA MET A 441 7.55 -15.97 6.57
C MET A 441 6.29 -15.22 7.03
N MET A 442 6.27 -14.71 8.27
CA MET A 442 5.18 -13.85 8.77
C MET A 442 4.97 -12.57 7.97
N GLY A 443 6.00 -12.07 7.25
CA GLY A 443 5.86 -10.94 6.34
C GLY A 443 4.79 -11.17 5.27
N CYS A 444 4.70 -12.37 4.72
CA CYS A 444 3.67 -12.70 3.70
C CYS A 444 2.24 -12.70 4.26
N TRP A 445 2.07 -12.81 5.58
CA TRP A 445 0.78 -12.79 6.28
C TRP A 445 0.46 -11.44 6.91
N LEU A 446 1.32 -10.43 6.74
CA LEU A 446 1.18 -9.13 7.40
C LEU A 446 -0.19 -8.50 7.15
N SER A 447 -0.68 -8.52 5.91
CA SER A 447 -2.00 -8.00 5.55
C SER A 447 -3.13 -8.75 6.25
N THR A 448 -3.02 -10.08 6.33
CA THR A 448 -3.99 -10.94 7.03
C THR A 448 -3.99 -10.67 8.54
N ILE A 449 -2.78 -10.56 9.15
CA ILE A 449 -2.59 -10.30 10.59
C ILE A 449 -3.20 -8.95 10.99
N ILE A 450 -3.10 -7.92 10.15
CA ILE A 450 -3.65 -6.59 10.43
C ILE A 450 -5.16 -6.54 10.19
N LEU A 451 -5.63 -7.13 9.08
CA LEU A 451 -7.04 -7.00 8.70
C LEU A 451 -7.97 -7.97 9.43
N PHE A 452 -7.47 -9.11 9.90
CA PHE A 452 -8.29 -10.06 10.64
C PHE A 452 -8.81 -9.49 11.98
N PRO A 453 -8.00 -8.89 12.86
CA PRO A 453 -8.51 -8.22 14.05
C PRO A 453 -9.45 -7.06 13.71
N LEU A 454 -9.17 -6.32 12.64
CA LEU A 454 -10.01 -5.23 12.17
C LEU A 454 -11.40 -5.74 11.74
N SER A 455 -11.46 -6.87 11.03
CA SER A 455 -12.71 -7.51 10.63
C SER A 455 -13.53 -8.01 11.83
N ALA A 456 -12.86 -8.60 12.82
CA ALA A 456 -13.48 -9.02 14.07
C ALA A 456 -14.02 -7.83 14.86
N PHE A 457 -13.25 -6.74 14.97
CA PHE A 457 -13.68 -5.51 15.62
C PHE A 457 -14.96 -4.94 15.00
N PHE A 458 -14.97 -4.76 13.67
CA PHE A 458 -16.17 -4.23 13.00
C PHE A 458 -17.38 -5.16 13.14
N THR A 459 -17.17 -6.48 13.10
CA THR A 459 -18.25 -7.46 13.27
C THR A 459 -18.85 -7.41 14.68
N ILE A 460 -18.03 -7.34 15.71
CA ILE A 460 -18.46 -7.23 17.10
C ILE A 460 -19.20 -5.91 17.31
N GLN A 461 -18.67 -4.82 16.77
CA GLN A 461 -19.23 -3.49 16.92
C GLN A 461 -20.59 -3.34 16.23
N ALA A 462 -20.76 -3.89 15.02
CA ALA A 462 -22.02 -3.89 14.28
C ALA A 462 -23.10 -4.76 14.95
N ASN A 463 -22.69 -5.84 15.62
CA ASN A 463 -23.62 -6.72 16.34
C ASN A 463 -24.09 -6.10 17.66
N ARG A 464 -23.31 -5.21 18.28
CA ARG A 464 -23.65 -4.52 19.53
C ARG A 464 -24.50 -3.27 19.35
N ASP A 465 -24.93 -2.95 18.12
CA ASP A 465 -25.69 -1.72 17.76
C ASP A 465 -25.09 -0.43 18.32
N SER A 466 -23.78 -0.37 18.46
CA SER A 466 -23.13 0.77 19.07
C SER A 466 -23.17 1.99 18.15
N THR A 467 -23.45 3.15 18.75
CA THR A 467 -23.49 4.46 18.10
C THR A 467 -22.11 4.99 17.66
N VAL A 468 -21.07 4.18 17.80
CA VAL A 468 -19.66 4.58 17.56
C VAL A 468 -19.41 5.08 16.13
N PHE A 469 -20.23 4.69 15.14
CA PHE A 469 -20.08 5.14 13.75
C PHE A 469 -21.21 6.06 13.27
N GLN A 470 -21.96 6.70 14.16
CA GLN A 470 -22.83 7.79 13.74
C GLN A 470 -21.95 8.97 13.34
N TRP A 471 -21.81 9.19 12.02
CA TRP A 471 -21.07 10.33 11.47
C TRP A 471 -21.52 11.66 12.05
N ASP A 472 -22.80 11.75 12.39
CA ASP A 472 -23.36 12.92 13.07
C ASP A 472 -22.76 13.10 14.47
N ALA A 473 -22.50 12.03 15.22
CA ALA A 473 -21.83 12.11 16.52
C ALA A 473 -20.37 12.56 16.39
N TYR A 474 -19.65 12.09 15.36
CA TYR A 474 -18.30 12.59 15.06
C TYR A 474 -18.31 14.03 14.56
N LYS A 475 -19.28 14.39 13.70
CA LYS A 475 -19.47 15.75 13.23
C LYS A 475 -19.81 16.70 14.38
N GLU A 476 -20.63 16.25 15.34
CA GLU A 476 -20.90 16.97 16.58
C GLU A 476 -19.68 17.01 17.49
N PHE A 477 -18.94 15.90 17.63
CA PHE A 477 -17.68 15.88 18.38
C PHE A 477 -16.64 16.84 17.78
N PHE A 478 -16.41 16.81 16.46
CA PHE A 478 -15.53 17.77 15.79
C PHE A 478 -16.06 19.19 15.89
N ARG A 479 -17.36 19.42 15.71
CA ARG A 479 -17.99 20.74 15.90
C ARG A 479 -17.85 21.21 17.35
N TYR A 480 -18.04 20.31 18.30
CA TYR A 480 -17.80 20.57 19.72
C TYR A 480 -16.34 20.90 20.00
N TRP A 481 -15.40 20.20 19.36
CA TRP A 481 -13.96 20.40 19.53
C TRP A 481 -13.42 21.66 18.86
N PHE A 482 -13.92 22.02 17.69
CA PHE A 482 -13.46 23.17 16.91
C PHE A 482 -14.31 24.44 17.06
N GLY A 483 -15.16 24.53 18.07
CA GLY A 483 -15.90 25.75 18.43
C GLY A 483 -17.14 26.02 17.57
N GLY A 484 -17.68 25.01 16.89
CA GLY A 484 -18.91 25.15 16.12
C GLY A 484 -20.14 25.43 17.02
N ARG A 485 -21.08 26.27 16.54
CA ARG A 485 -22.32 26.58 17.26
C ARG A 485 -23.16 25.30 17.42
N THR A 486 -23.47 24.91 18.66
CA THR A 486 -24.48 23.88 18.98
C THR A 486 -25.82 24.59 19.10
N ARG A 487 -26.78 24.23 18.25
CA ARG A 487 -28.16 24.73 18.38
C ARG A 487 -28.86 23.89 19.44
N ARG A 488 -29.65 24.55 20.28
CA ARG A 488 -30.60 23.88 21.19
C ARG A 488 -31.77 23.36 20.38
N ASN A 489 -32.34 22.25 20.82
CA ASN A 489 -33.56 21.71 20.25
C ASN A 489 -34.45 21.26 21.43
N ILE A 490 -34.99 22.24 22.13
CA ILE A 490 -35.92 22.00 23.24
C ILE A 490 -37.31 21.93 22.63
N GLN A 491 -37.95 20.76 22.77
CA GLN A 491 -39.32 20.52 22.35
C GLN A 491 -40.25 20.65 23.56
N CYS A 492 -41.52 20.95 23.29
CA CYS A 492 -42.53 20.99 24.33
C CYS A 492 -42.58 19.64 25.07
N LYS A 493 -42.50 19.68 26.39
CA LYS A 493 -42.61 18.47 27.22
C LYS A 493 -44.03 17.96 27.24
N GLU A 494 -44.25 16.64 27.11
CA GLU A 494 -45.57 16.03 27.17
C GLU A 494 -46.22 16.19 28.55
N VAL A 495 -45.42 16.22 29.60
CA VAL A 495 -45.87 16.43 30.98
C VAL A 495 -45.20 17.68 31.53
N ILE A 496 -46.00 18.67 31.91
CA ILE A 496 -45.59 19.90 32.58
C ILE A 496 -46.06 19.83 34.01
N ILE A 497 -45.13 19.93 34.96
CA ILE A 497 -45.42 19.82 36.39
C ILE A 497 -45.93 21.16 36.92
N GLU A 498 -45.27 22.28 36.56
CA GLU A 498 -45.69 23.64 36.88
C GLU A 498 -45.37 24.58 35.71
N GLU A 499 -46.27 25.52 35.37
CA GLU A 499 -45.96 26.57 34.40
C GLU A 499 -45.04 27.61 35.05
N PRO A 500 -43.97 28.06 34.34
CA PRO A 500 -43.03 29.01 34.90
C PRO A 500 -43.69 30.37 35.14
N ASP A 501 -43.42 30.95 36.34
CA ASP A 501 -43.87 32.30 36.67
C ASP A 501 -43.17 33.34 35.78
N ALA A 502 -43.97 34.13 35.06
CA ALA A 502 -43.45 35.14 34.12
C ALA A 502 -42.59 36.20 34.80
N VAL A 503 -42.99 36.64 36.03
CA VAL A 503 -42.26 37.65 36.78
C VAL A 503 -40.97 37.10 37.36
N GLY A 504 -41.03 35.89 37.92
CA GLY A 504 -39.85 35.20 38.43
C GLY A 504 -38.83 34.92 37.31
N CYS A 505 -39.26 34.45 36.14
CA CYS A 505 -38.40 34.21 34.97
C CYS A 505 -37.79 35.50 34.40
N ALA A 506 -38.53 36.62 34.38
CA ALA A 506 -38.00 37.90 33.96
C ALA A 506 -36.88 38.39 34.91
N ASN A 507 -37.04 38.20 36.22
CA ASN A 507 -35.98 38.56 37.22
C ASN A 507 -34.76 37.66 37.07
N MET A 508 -34.93 36.34 36.86
CA MET A 508 -33.81 35.39 36.60
C MET A 508 -33.02 35.78 35.35
N LEU A 509 -33.73 36.17 34.27
CA LEU A 509 -33.07 36.67 33.06
C LEU A 509 -32.33 38.00 33.30
N GLY A 510 -32.84 38.88 34.17
CA GLY A 510 -32.18 40.11 34.60
C GLY A 510 -30.89 39.81 35.34
N ASP A 511 -30.92 38.85 36.28
CA ASP A 511 -29.75 38.39 37.03
C ASP A 511 -28.69 37.76 36.12
N LEU A 512 -29.14 36.97 35.10
CA LEU A 512 -28.24 36.44 34.09
C LEU A 512 -27.52 37.54 33.31
N LEU A 513 -28.25 38.58 32.89
CA LEU A 513 -27.65 39.74 32.23
C LEU A 513 -26.61 40.44 33.10
N ALA A 514 -26.93 40.65 34.41
CA ALA A 514 -25.99 41.24 35.35
C ALA A 514 -24.71 40.40 35.52
N GLN A 515 -24.86 39.06 35.61
CA GLN A 515 -23.70 38.17 35.69
C GLN A 515 -22.84 38.21 34.41
N ILE A 516 -23.47 38.29 33.23
CA ILE A 516 -22.75 38.43 31.94
C ILE A 516 -21.98 39.78 31.91
N ASP A 517 -22.57 40.88 32.41
CA ASP A 517 -21.92 42.18 32.44
C ASP A 517 -20.75 42.21 33.44
N VAL A 518 -20.87 41.55 34.60
CA VAL A 518 -19.76 41.35 35.55
C VAL A 518 -18.64 40.56 34.89
N TYR A 519 -18.96 39.43 34.25
CA TYR A 519 -17.99 38.61 33.51
C TYR A 519 -17.25 39.44 32.43
N ARG A 520 -17.96 40.28 31.67
CA ARG A 520 -17.38 41.15 30.64
C ARG A 520 -16.45 42.22 31.25
N LYS A 521 -16.81 42.80 32.39
CA LYS A 521 -15.97 43.80 33.09
C LYS A 521 -14.68 43.14 33.60
N GLU A 522 -14.78 42.00 34.27
CA GLU A 522 -13.64 41.22 34.74
C GLU A 522 -12.71 40.82 33.57
N THR A 523 -13.26 40.36 32.43
CA THR A 523 -12.51 39.94 31.28
C THR A 523 -11.79 41.08 30.55
N ARG A 524 -12.36 42.30 30.53
CA ARG A 524 -11.70 43.46 29.92
C ARG A 524 -10.46 43.95 30.68
N TRP A 525 -10.37 43.75 31.99
CA TRP A 525 -9.32 44.32 32.84
C TRP A 525 -8.25 43.31 33.29
N THR A 526 -8.56 42.05 33.40
CA THR A 526 -7.70 41.05 34.05
C THR A 526 -7.39 39.80 33.24
N VAL A 527 -8.11 39.51 32.20
CA VAL A 527 -7.87 38.28 31.39
C VAL A 527 -6.89 38.55 30.26
N LYS A 528 -5.61 38.54 30.60
CA LYS A 528 -4.60 38.05 29.70
C LYS A 528 -5.03 36.62 29.35
N HIS A 529 -5.22 36.34 28.04
CA HIS A 529 -5.39 34.98 27.54
C HIS A 529 -4.53 34.01 28.34
N PRO A 530 -5.02 32.82 28.74
CA PRO A 530 -4.18 31.91 29.49
C PRO A 530 -2.91 31.67 28.69
N ASN A 531 -1.76 32.06 29.21
CA ASN A 531 -0.49 31.82 28.59
C ASN A 531 -0.35 30.30 28.38
N TYR A 532 0.42 29.88 27.40
CA TYR A 532 0.71 28.47 27.16
C TYR A 532 1.03 27.70 28.44
N TYR A 533 1.87 28.31 29.31
CA TYR A 533 2.23 27.77 30.60
C TYR A 533 1.04 27.61 31.56
N THR A 534 0.17 28.64 31.67
CA THR A 534 -1.01 28.57 32.55
C THR A 534 -2.02 27.54 32.08
N LEU A 535 -2.19 27.36 30.77
CA LEU A 535 -3.14 26.39 30.20
C LEU A 535 -2.75 24.94 30.50
N PHE A 536 -1.46 24.59 30.41
CA PHE A 536 -1.00 23.21 30.52
C PHE A 536 -0.38 22.84 31.86
N PHE A 537 0.18 23.80 32.62
CA PHE A 537 0.95 23.50 33.82
C PHE A 537 0.29 24.01 35.12
N LYS A 538 -0.70 24.93 35.03
CA LYS A 538 -1.40 25.50 36.21
C LYS A 538 -2.86 25.03 36.36
N ASP A 539 -3.33 24.03 35.58
CA ASP A 539 -4.70 23.52 35.62
C ASP A 539 -5.76 24.64 35.59
N TYR A 540 -5.64 25.51 34.60
CA TYR A 540 -6.52 26.67 34.45
C TYR A 540 -7.98 26.25 34.19
N VAL A 541 -8.90 26.67 35.04
CA VAL A 541 -10.35 26.58 34.88
C VAL A 541 -10.92 27.99 34.95
N ASN A 542 -11.74 28.35 33.95
CA ASN A 542 -12.43 29.64 33.97
C ASN A 542 -13.72 29.53 34.82
N GLU A 543 -13.59 29.73 36.13
CA GLU A 543 -14.71 29.58 37.08
C GLU A 543 -15.81 30.61 36.85
N SER A 544 -15.48 31.86 36.51
CA SER A 544 -16.46 32.90 36.23
C SER A 544 -17.35 32.53 35.04
N LEU A 545 -16.77 31.99 33.95
CA LEU A 545 -17.53 31.52 32.82
C LEU A 545 -18.34 30.26 33.16
N ALA A 546 -17.83 29.37 34.00
CA ALA A 546 -18.52 28.18 34.46
C ALA A 546 -19.80 28.55 35.25
N ASN A 547 -19.73 29.56 36.11
CA ASN A 547 -20.88 30.06 36.88
C ASN A 547 -21.94 30.66 35.95
N VAL A 548 -21.57 31.49 34.98
CA VAL A 548 -22.50 32.04 33.99
C VAL A 548 -23.14 30.90 33.14
N SER A 549 -22.36 29.90 32.77
CA SER A 549 -22.88 28.76 31.99
C SER A 549 -23.88 27.93 32.81
N SER A 550 -23.59 27.60 34.06
CA SER A 550 -24.46 26.83 34.92
C SER A 550 -25.79 27.57 35.22
N TYR A 551 -25.70 28.88 35.46
CA TYR A 551 -26.85 29.73 35.68
C TYR A 551 -27.73 29.84 34.41
N LEU A 552 -27.11 30.01 33.24
CA LEU A 552 -27.81 29.97 31.94
C LEU A 552 -28.58 28.66 31.74
N GLU A 553 -27.96 27.52 32.02
CA GLU A 553 -28.61 26.22 31.86
C GLU A 553 -29.78 26.03 32.84
N TRP A 554 -29.64 26.57 34.05
CA TRP A 554 -30.72 26.58 35.06
C TRP A 554 -31.92 27.41 34.58
N VAL A 555 -31.71 28.65 34.10
CA VAL A 555 -32.74 29.52 33.52
C VAL A 555 -33.44 28.89 32.30
N VAL A 556 -32.63 28.30 31.42
CA VAL A 556 -33.15 27.60 30.21
C VAL A 556 -34.00 26.39 30.60
N ASN A 557 -33.66 25.65 31.66
CA ASN A 557 -34.43 24.50 32.10
C ASN A 557 -35.77 24.93 32.72
N GLU A 558 -35.80 26.02 33.42
CA GLU A 558 -37.03 26.58 34.02
C GLU A 558 -37.99 27.09 32.93
N LEU A 559 -37.47 27.92 31.99
CA LEU A 559 -38.24 28.42 30.86
C LEU A 559 -38.67 27.30 29.87
N GLY A 560 -37.93 26.21 29.82
CA GLY A 560 -38.23 25.02 29.00
C GLY A 560 -39.47 24.25 29.46
N ASN A 561 -40.04 24.56 30.65
CA ASN A 561 -41.30 24.02 31.13
C ASN A 561 -42.52 24.79 30.57
N SER A 562 -42.34 25.88 29.83
CA SER A 562 -43.43 26.65 29.23
C SER A 562 -44.07 25.92 28.04
N ARG A 563 -45.40 26.02 27.90
CA ARG A 563 -46.17 25.60 26.72
C ARG A 563 -46.11 26.59 25.57
N ASN A 564 -45.61 27.78 25.82
CA ASN A 564 -45.62 28.84 24.81
C ASN A 564 -44.56 28.62 23.75
N ALA A 565 -45.01 28.39 22.51
CA ALA A 565 -44.14 28.14 21.38
C ALA A 565 -43.14 29.29 21.11
N VAL A 566 -43.49 30.52 21.41
CA VAL A 566 -42.63 31.70 21.23
C VAL A 566 -41.47 31.68 22.21
N ILE A 567 -41.73 31.34 23.48
CA ILE A 567 -40.69 31.21 24.52
C ILE A 567 -39.73 30.08 24.13
N LEU A 568 -40.26 28.93 23.71
CA LEU A 568 -39.44 27.81 23.27
C LEU A 568 -38.57 28.12 22.04
N ASP A 569 -39.08 28.87 21.08
CA ASP A 569 -38.30 29.30 19.90
C ASP A 569 -37.19 30.26 20.29
N LEU A 570 -37.45 31.24 21.16
CA LEU A 570 -36.43 32.15 21.67
C LEU A 570 -35.35 31.43 22.47
N ILE A 571 -35.70 30.46 23.31
CA ILE A 571 -34.72 29.66 24.05
C ILE A 571 -33.88 28.81 23.10
N ASN A 572 -34.46 28.26 22.04
CA ASN A 572 -33.72 27.51 21.02
C ASN A 572 -32.73 28.36 20.24
N GLN A 573 -32.90 29.68 20.21
CA GLN A 573 -31.91 30.61 19.63
C GLN A 573 -30.74 30.86 20.55
N MET A 574 -30.82 30.57 21.88
CA MET A 574 -29.72 30.72 22.82
C MET A 574 -28.63 29.65 22.60
N PRO A 575 -27.37 30.01 22.34
CA PRO A 575 -26.29 29.05 22.21
C PRO A 575 -25.92 28.42 23.56
N VAL A 576 -25.36 27.20 23.52
CA VAL A 576 -24.79 26.52 24.70
C VAL A 576 -23.41 27.07 24.97
N LEU A 577 -23.13 27.59 26.17
CA LEU A 577 -21.80 28.07 26.53
C LEU A 577 -20.87 26.88 26.82
N LYS A 578 -19.75 26.83 26.12
CA LYS A 578 -18.76 25.74 26.22
C LYS A 578 -17.56 26.20 27.05
N VAL A 579 -17.61 25.96 28.35
CA VAL A 579 -16.58 26.38 29.30
C VAL A 579 -15.24 25.66 29.10
N PHE A 580 -15.31 24.37 28.75
CA PHE A 580 -14.12 23.51 28.62
C PHE A 580 -13.13 23.98 27.53
N GLY A 581 -13.57 24.73 26.54
CA GLY A 581 -12.72 25.24 25.46
C GLY A 581 -11.67 26.24 25.94
N MET A 582 -11.96 26.96 27.02
CA MET A 582 -11.08 27.97 27.67
C MET A 582 -10.40 27.43 28.92
N SER A 583 -10.53 26.17 29.23
CA SER A 583 -9.89 25.49 30.36
C SER A 583 -8.83 24.52 29.90
N ALA A 584 -8.07 23.93 30.82
CA ALA A 584 -7.10 22.87 30.53
C ALA A 584 -7.77 21.71 29.75
N PRO A 585 -7.11 21.16 28.73
CA PRO A 585 -7.76 20.21 27.80
C PRO A 585 -8.25 18.93 28.44
N PHE A 586 -7.60 18.45 29.51
CA PHE A 586 -7.93 17.20 30.18
C PHE A 586 -8.06 17.40 31.70
N LYS A 587 -8.86 16.55 32.35
CA LYS A 587 -9.00 16.53 33.81
C LYS A 587 -7.71 16.06 34.54
N SER A 588 -6.87 15.28 33.85
CA SER A 588 -5.64 14.75 34.42
C SER A 588 -4.48 15.75 34.27
N LYS A 589 -3.90 16.17 35.39
CA LYS A 589 -2.72 17.06 35.44
C LYS A 589 -1.51 16.50 34.68
N ILE A 590 -1.31 15.19 34.75
CA ILE A 590 -0.17 14.51 34.10
C ILE A 590 -0.31 14.58 32.58
N VAL A 591 -1.51 14.30 32.06
CA VAL A 591 -1.79 14.31 30.61
C VAL A 591 -1.64 15.73 30.06
N ASN A 592 -2.10 16.76 30.77
CA ASN A 592 -1.94 18.16 30.36
C ASN A 592 -0.46 18.56 30.27
N ARG A 593 0.39 18.14 31.21
CA ARG A 593 1.84 18.41 31.19
C ARG A 593 2.53 17.72 30.03
N ILE A 594 2.18 16.46 29.77
CA ILE A 594 2.74 15.68 28.63
C ILE A 594 2.40 16.37 27.31
N ILE A 595 1.15 16.81 27.13
CA ILE A 595 0.71 17.52 25.92
C ILE A 595 1.37 18.90 25.81
N GLY A 596 1.59 19.58 26.93
CA GLY A 596 2.33 20.85 26.97
C GLY A 596 3.80 20.69 26.54
N ILE A 597 4.43 19.56 26.83
CA ILE A 597 5.80 19.24 26.39
C ILE A 597 5.84 18.85 24.90
N LEU A 598 4.83 18.16 24.39
CA LEU A 598 4.67 17.83 22.96
C LEU A 598 4.22 19.08 22.17
N LEU A 599 5.19 19.93 21.82
CA LEU A 599 4.99 21.22 21.15
C LEU A 599 3.93 21.24 20.04
N PRO A 600 3.89 20.32 19.05
CA PRO A 600 2.88 20.39 17.98
C PRO A 600 1.45 20.21 18.49
N LEU A 601 1.23 19.33 19.47
CA LEU A 601 -0.09 19.14 20.09
C LEU A 601 -0.47 20.30 20.99
N GLY A 602 0.46 20.82 21.78
CA GLY A 602 0.23 21.98 22.64
C GLY A 602 -0.17 23.24 21.85
N VAL A 603 0.44 23.48 20.69
CA VAL A 603 0.09 24.59 19.79
C VAL A 603 -1.33 24.43 19.23
N LEU A 604 -1.74 23.23 18.83
CA LEU A 604 -3.09 22.95 18.36
C LEU A 604 -4.15 23.25 19.44
N PHE A 605 -3.90 22.85 20.68
CA PHE A 605 -4.81 23.14 21.79
C PHE A 605 -4.85 24.63 22.15
N ARG A 606 -3.75 25.35 21.97
CA ARG A 606 -3.74 26.81 22.14
C ARG A 606 -4.54 27.52 21.05
N ILE A 607 -4.39 27.13 19.79
CA ILE A 607 -5.21 27.67 18.70
C ILE A 607 -6.69 27.41 18.98
N ARG A 608 -7.03 26.23 19.48
CA ARG A 608 -8.38 25.91 19.93
C ARG A 608 -8.88 26.91 20.99
N ALA A 609 -8.09 27.20 22.04
CA ALA A 609 -8.49 28.13 23.09
C ALA A 609 -8.78 29.55 22.54
N LEU A 610 -8.00 30.00 21.55
CA LEU A 610 -8.24 31.30 20.88
C LEU A 610 -9.52 31.29 20.01
N LEU A 611 -9.82 30.19 19.34
CA LEU A 611 -11.06 30.04 18.57
C LEU A 611 -12.30 30.02 19.49
N PHE A 612 -12.19 29.36 20.65
CA PHE A 612 -13.27 29.34 21.63
C PHE A 612 -13.54 30.69 22.26
N GLU A 613 -12.55 31.52 22.45
CA GLU A 613 -12.73 32.89 22.95
C GLU A 613 -13.65 33.72 22.04
N LYS A 614 -13.37 33.73 20.72
CA LYS A 614 -14.24 34.39 19.73
C LYS A 614 -15.66 33.85 19.77
N TYR A 615 -15.79 32.52 19.94
CA TYR A 615 -17.09 31.84 20.05
C TYR A 615 -17.84 32.26 21.30
N VAL A 616 -17.17 32.32 22.47
CA VAL A 616 -17.78 32.73 23.75
C VAL A 616 -18.31 34.16 23.66
N ILE A 617 -17.50 35.09 23.15
CA ILE A 617 -17.91 36.52 22.99
C ILE A 617 -19.16 36.61 22.12
N SER A 618 -19.17 35.99 20.93
CA SER A 618 -20.33 35.97 20.03
C SER A 618 -21.56 35.28 20.65
N SER A 619 -21.34 34.28 21.49
CA SER A 619 -22.42 33.56 22.17
C SER A 619 -23.05 34.40 23.28
N LEU A 620 -22.24 35.12 24.06
CA LEU A 620 -22.70 36.05 25.08
C LEU A 620 -23.51 37.21 24.50
N ASP A 621 -23.08 37.76 23.34
CA ASP A 621 -23.84 38.78 22.61
C ASP A 621 -25.23 38.27 22.16
N THR A 622 -25.27 37.03 21.69
CA THR A 622 -26.52 36.40 21.26
C THR A 622 -27.44 36.13 22.45
N ILE A 623 -26.90 35.63 23.59
CA ILE A 623 -27.66 35.37 24.82
C ILE A 623 -28.21 36.70 25.36
N GLN A 624 -27.42 37.76 25.40
CA GLN A 624 -27.85 39.07 25.89
C GLN A 624 -29.00 39.62 25.03
N LYS A 625 -28.88 39.54 23.69
CA LYS A 625 -29.95 39.97 22.77
C LYS A 625 -31.22 39.17 22.92
N VAL A 626 -31.16 37.85 23.03
CA VAL A 626 -32.32 36.97 23.17
C VAL A 626 -32.93 37.12 24.56
N SER A 627 -32.14 37.22 25.62
CA SER A 627 -32.63 37.47 26.99
C SER A 627 -33.42 38.78 27.10
N GLY A 628 -32.94 39.86 26.45
CA GLY A 628 -33.66 41.12 26.37
C GLY A 628 -35.02 40.99 25.71
N ARG A 629 -35.11 40.29 24.58
CA ARG A 629 -36.38 39.99 23.88
C ARG A 629 -37.32 39.13 24.72
N LEU A 630 -36.79 38.16 25.46
CA LEU A 630 -37.57 37.29 26.34
C LEU A 630 -38.14 38.08 27.50
N ILE A 631 -37.38 38.99 28.14
CA ILE A 631 -37.85 39.86 29.21
C ILE A 631 -39.00 40.77 28.71
N GLU A 632 -38.82 41.39 27.56
CA GLU A 632 -39.84 42.23 26.92
C GLU A 632 -41.14 41.44 26.64
N TYR A 633 -41.00 40.22 26.10
CA TYR A 633 -42.12 39.33 25.82
C TYR A 633 -42.86 38.87 27.09
N LEU A 634 -42.13 38.54 28.16
CA LEU A 634 -42.71 38.13 29.44
C LEU A 634 -43.44 39.27 30.14
N GLN A 635 -43.00 40.52 29.93
CA GLN A 635 -43.61 41.74 30.54
C GLN A 635 -44.78 42.30 29.72
N THR A 636 -44.70 42.27 28.39
CA THR A 636 -45.65 42.98 27.50
C THR A 636 -46.54 42.05 26.67
N GLY A 637 -46.22 40.75 26.57
CA GLY A 637 -46.92 39.79 25.72
C GLY A 637 -46.69 40.04 24.21
N LYS A 638 -45.87 40.99 23.84
CA LYS A 638 -45.56 41.33 22.43
C LYS A 638 -44.05 41.35 22.18
N ILE A 639 -43.63 40.91 21.01
CA ILE A 639 -42.25 41.02 20.55
C ILE A 639 -42.17 42.23 19.66
N THR A 640 -41.39 43.25 20.08
CA THR A 640 -41.00 44.33 19.15
C THR A 640 -39.92 43.77 18.20
N GLN A 641 -40.16 43.96 16.89
CA GLN A 641 -39.30 43.44 15.78
C GLN A 641 -37.88 43.92 15.85
#